data_ce1b39c0b4b808ba841e4c7103f4f624
#
_entry.id   ce1b39c0b4b808ba841e4c7103f4f624
#
_cell.length_a   1.000
_cell.length_b   1.000
_cell.length_c   1.000
_cell.angle_alpha   90.00
_cell.angle_beta   90.00
_cell.angle_gamma   90.00
#
_symmetry.space_group_name_H-M   'P 1'
#
loop_
_entity.id
_entity.type
_entity.pdbx_description
1 polymer ?
#
loop_
_entity_poly.entity_id
_entity_poly.type
_entity_poly.pdbx_seq_one_letter_code
_entity_poly.pdbx_strand_id
1 'polypeptide(L)'
;VIGYGFRDGIAADANKNIIKPTKNFRKYKHYKLPITMDPFKYGDNPVQVKKSLYIVPISHVSIAKILVKNNNNKSQVNTVDIYKKGNPVLSYKDKMISDNKIDRLIGSNHYIYVKEGDTYKLDLFTVCKPSRRIDFKKEDKKLDMKIITMDIETFNNNGKLIPYLISWYNEQHGAKSYFLSDFDHNPETMIKAAITDLMKVKFNGYNIYLHNFAKFDSIFLLNFLNKLGEINLSINKGRIISLTLSYNKKDKNKSYSLHFKDSIQLLLTSLRKLAKTFMVDTQKGNFPHTFVTKDNLQYIGAVPSFDYFTDLTCSEYKAYCSKFDNNWSLRYESIKYCKADCISLYQIIVKFNAQIFDLYKINVNKYPTLPSVAFSLFRTHYLKKNFIPMISGQIAKDIRLSYTGGSTDMYIPTNSVKEELVYCYDINSLFPAAMAEYPMPIGKATYFEGDIRKYKPDAFGFFYCRVTTPEQLEHPILQTHVKTKGGLRTVAALGTYEDMLFSAEIDNAMKIGYKFDILWGYTFKKGYIFKDFVNKLYKFRIQYSKENPMNFIHKIILNSLYGRFGMDDRFKTSILINKEDYPNFEKVNYGRILDITTLDNSLLIEIESDDTNTMLDNGSETHNVNVSIASAITAYARIVMSQFKNNPKLKLFYTDTDSIHTNLSPTEMNELYPGIIDNKSLGKLKIENIVTKAFYIAPKVYYLKTIDNKIIIKVKGLNKTDSLSEEDFQQLLIKNNSIIKSQDKMYKSFEDSTIIIKNQLYTIQQTDNKRQLIYNSSNQLIASKAYKINLNKEIS
;
A
#
# COMPACT_ATOMS: atom_id res chain seq x y z
N VAL A 1 -30.95 25.41 -24.59
CA VAL A 1 -30.53 24.06 -25.00
C VAL A 1 -29.04 24.08 -25.22
N ILE A 2 -28.31 23.33 -24.45
CA ILE A 2 -26.86 23.12 -24.66
C ILE A 2 -26.70 21.69 -25.13
N GLY A 3 -26.22 21.49 -26.33
CA GLY A 3 -25.93 20.18 -26.88
C GLY A 3 -24.42 19.99 -26.98
N TYR A 4 -23.94 18.85 -26.59
CA TYR A 4 -22.53 18.42 -26.71
C TYR A 4 -22.48 17.10 -27.48
N GLY A 5 -21.62 17.03 -28.46
CA GLY A 5 -21.38 15.82 -29.20
C GLY A 5 -19.90 15.48 -29.23
N PHE A 6 -19.60 14.20 -29.40
CA PHE A 6 -18.22 13.69 -29.56
C PHE A 6 -18.06 13.10 -30.97
N ARG A 7 -17.09 13.56 -31.69
CA ARG A 7 -16.67 13.00 -32.97
C ARG A 7 -15.18 12.69 -32.87
N ASP A 8 -14.81 11.44 -33.08
CA ASP A 8 -13.41 11.01 -33.06
C ASP A 8 -12.63 11.49 -31.82
N GLY A 9 -13.29 11.53 -30.66
CA GLY A 9 -12.73 12.05 -29.41
C GLY A 9 -12.74 13.57 -29.25
N ILE A 10 -13.32 14.31 -30.22
CA ILE A 10 -13.45 15.77 -30.19
C ILE A 10 -14.88 16.15 -29.78
N ALA A 11 -14.98 17.02 -28.78
CA ALA A 11 -16.28 17.55 -28.37
C ALA A 11 -16.74 18.67 -29.32
N ALA A 12 -18.03 18.64 -29.69
CA ALA A 12 -18.67 19.68 -30.47
C ALA A 12 -19.99 20.15 -29.82
N ASP A 13 -20.34 21.42 -29.97
CA ASP A 13 -21.62 21.98 -29.51
C ASP A 13 -22.78 21.58 -30.43
N ALA A 14 -24.00 22.05 -30.09
CA ALA A 14 -25.19 21.78 -30.88
C ALA A 14 -25.11 22.32 -32.31
N ASN A 15 -24.22 23.28 -32.58
CA ASN A 15 -24.00 23.89 -33.89
C ASN A 15 -22.84 23.26 -34.65
N LYS A 16 -22.32 22.13 -34.16
CA LYS A 16 -21.15 21.40 -34.70
C LYS A 16 -19.80 22.11 -34.55
N ASN A 17 -19.71 23.17 -33.73
CA ASN A 17 -18.46 23.83 -33.44
C ASN A 17 -17.61 22.93 -32.50
N ILE A 18 -16.34 22.80 -32.83
CA ILE A 18 -15.40 22.02 -32.01
C ILE A 18 -15.18 22.73 -30.69
N ILE A 19 -15.49 22.05 -29.57
CA ILE A 19 -15.24 22.54 -28.22
C ILE A 19 -13.94 21.93 -27.77
N LYS A 20 -12.94 22.76 -27.41
CA LYS A 20 -11.71 22.26 -26.77
C LYS A 20 -12.08 21.59 -25.46
N PRO A 21 -11.58 20.36 -25.18
CA PRO A 21 -11.91 19.66 -23.96
C PRO A 21 -11.43 20.45 -22.74
N THR A 22 -12.37 20.95 -21.94
CA THR A 22 -12.08 21.59 -20.66
C THR A 22 -12.09 20.54 -19.54
N LYS A 23 -11.39 20.81 -18.42
CA LYS A 23 -11.35 19.92 -17.23
C LYS A 23 -12.75 19.50 -16.74
N ASN A 24 -13.78 20.29 -16.99
CA ASN A 24 -15.16 20.02 -16.57
C ASN A 24 -15.89 19.00 -17.47
N PHE A 25 -15.40 18.73 -18.67
CA PHE A 25 -16.00 17.77 -19.59
C PHE A 25 -16.06 16.35 -19.04
N ARG A 26 -15.14 15.98 -18.13
CA ARG A 26 -15.12 14.68 -17.45
C ARG A 26 -16.26 14.51 -16.42
N LYS A 27 -16.85 15.58 -15.91
CA LYS A 27 -17.96 15.53 -14.94
C LYS A 27 -19.29 15.06 -15.55
N TYR A 28 -19.48 15.23 -16.83
CA TYR A 28 -20.76 14.90 -17.52
C TYR A 28 -20.92 13.41 -17.84
N LYS A 29 -19.93 12.56 -17.57
CA LYS A 29 -20.01 11.09 -17.72
C LYS A 29 -20.96 10.40 -16.75
N HIS A 30 -21.47 11.05 -15.75
CA HIS A 30 -22.22 10.44 -14.66
C HIS A 30 -23.70 10.83 -14.57
N TYR A 31 -24.25 11.47 -15.59
CA TYR A 31 -25.67 11.70 -15.61
C TYR A 31 -26.40 10.40 -15.95
N LYS A 32 -27.16 9.87 -14.99
CA LYS A 32 -28.18 8.86 -15.25
C LYS A 32 -29.21 9.46 -16.17
N LEU A 33 -29.21 9.04 -17.41
CA LEU A 33 -30.22 9.42 -18.39
C LEU A 33 -31.34 8.40 -18.28
N PRO A 34 -32.54 8.75 -17.85
CA PRO A 34 -33.72 7.99 -18.21
C PRO A 34 -33.97 8.25 -19.68
N ILE A 35 -33.39 7.43 -20.56
CA ILE A 35 -33.52 7.58 -21.98
C ILE A 35 -34.61 6.66 -22.40
N THR A 36 -35.78 7.21 -22.69
CA THR A 36 -36.77 6.60 -23.55
C THR A 36 -36.39 6.94 -24.99
N MET A 37 -35.74 6.00 -25.67
CA MET A 37 -35.42 6.15 -27.11
C MET A 37 -36.07 5.04 -27.91
N ASP A 38 -36.50 5.38 -29.11
CA ASP A 38 -36.76 4.38 -30.12
C ASP A 38 -35.40 3.92 -30.70
N PRO A 39 -34.92 2.72 -30.36
CA PRO A 39 -33.62 2.23 -30.85
C PRO A 39 -33.57 2.12 -32.37
N PHE A 40 -34.76 2.15 -33.01
CA PHE A 40 -34.90 2.06 -34.46
C PHE A 40 -34.67 3.40 -35.17
N LYS A 41 -34.65 4.53 -34.43
CA LYS A 41 -34.26 5.81 -35.00
C LYS A 41 -32.77 6.06 -35.13
N TYR A 42 -31.95 5.37 -34.33
CA TYR A 42 -30.53 5.70 -34.16
C TYR A 42 -29.72 4.45 -33.85
N GLY A 43 -29.27 3.72 -34.79
CA GLY A 43 -28.38 2.59 -34.51
C GLY A 43 -28.05 1.73 -35.73
N ASP A 44 -26.94 1.05 -35.70
CA ASP A 44 -26.56 0.07 -36.71
C ASP A 44 -27.28 -1.26 -36.44
N ASN A 45 -28.29 -1.59 -37.26
CA ASN A 45 -28.93 -2.89 -37.27
C ASN A 45 -29.25 -3.46 -35.88
N PRO A 46 -30.25 -2.95 -35.16
CA PRO A 46 -30.64 -3.50 -33.89
C PRO A 46 -31.03 -4.97 -34.05
N VAL A 47 -30.55 -5.80 -33.14
CA VAL A 47 -30.84 -7.21 -33.20
C VAL A 47 -31.80 -7.59 -32.11
N GLN A 48 -32.95 -8.11 -32.46
CA GLN A 48 -33.92 -8.62 -31.52
C GLN A 48 -33.44 -9.90 -30.89
N VAL A 49 -33.25 -9.88 -29.54
CA VAL A 49 -32.81 -11.04 -28.76
C VAL A 49 -34.01 -11.80 -28.20
N LYS A 50 -35.02 -11.08 -27.73
CA LYS A 50 -36.31 -11.59 -27.24
C LYS A 50 -37.40 -10.65 -27.71
N LYS A 51 -38.68 -11.04 -27.55
CA LYS A 51 -39.85 -10.28 -28.04
C LYS A 51 -39.85 -8.79 -27.66
N SER A 52 -39.15 -8.40 -26.61
CA SER A 52 -39.03 -7.02 -26.11
C SER A 52 -37.59 -6.54 -25.86
N LEU A 53 -36.58 -7.33 -26.24
CA LEU A 53 -35.16 -7.03 -25.98
C LEU A 53 -34.40 -6.85 -27.29
N TYR A 54 -33.74 -5.71 -27.41
CA TYR A 54 -32.96 -5.33 -28.58
C TYR A 54 -31.56 -4.95 -28.20
N ILE A 55 -30.59 -5.40 -28.99
CA ILE A 55 -29.17 -5.02 -28.83
C ILE A 55 -28.77 -4.15 -30.02
N VAL A 56 -28.24 -2.98 -29.72
CA VAL A 56 -27.77 -2.03 -30.71
C VAL A 56 -26.26 -1.88 -30.62
N PRO A 57 -25.50 -2.30 -31.64
CA PRO A 57 -24.07 -2.12 -31.67
C PRO A 57 -23.68 -0.65 -31.82
N ILE A 58 -22.70 -0.19 -31.08
CA ILE A 58 -22.14 1.17 -31.13
C ILE A 58 -20.71 1.22 -31.64
N SER A 59 -20.23 0.15 -32.24
CA SER A 59 -18.84 0.02 -32.68
C SER A 59 -18.37 1.09 -33.67
N HIS A 60 -19.30 1.78 -34.33
CA HIS A 60 -19.01 2.80 -35.31
C HIS A 60 -19.66 4.15 -35.03
N VAL A 61 -20.18 4.36 -33.83
CA VAL A 61 -20.78 5.65 -33.44
C VAL A 61 -19.68 6.65 -33.16
N SER A 62 -19.62 7.69 -33.94
CA SER A 62 -18.63 8.77 -33.80
C SER A 62 -19.16 10.00 -33.07
N ILE A 63 -20.47 10.15 -32.91
CA ILE A 63 -21.07 11.29 -32.22
C ILE A 63 -22.23 10.83 -31.34
N ALA A 64 -22.21 11.20 -30.06
CA ALA A 64 -23.38 11.19 -29.22
C ALA A 64 -23.79 12.67 -28.95
N LYS A 65 -24.99 13.05 -29.27
CA LYS A 65 -25.55 14.39 -29.00
C LYS A 65 -26.49 14.28 -27.81
N ILE A 66 -26.13 14.98 -26.73
CA ILE A 66 -26.94 15.07 -25.52
C ILE A 66 -27.67 16.40 -25.54
N LEU A 67 -29.00 16.37 -25.60
CA LEU A 67 -29.83 17.58 -25.51
C LEU A 67 -30.28 17.78 -24.07
N VAL A 68 -29.81 18.83 -23.44
CA VAL A 68 -30.22 19.23 -22.10
C VAL A 68 -31.26 20.35 -22.22
N LYS A 69 -32.48 20.10 -21.73
CA LYS A 69 -33.52 21.14 -21.66
C LYS A 69 -33.51 21.71 -20.24
N ASN A 70 -33.36 23.01 -20.17
CA ASN A 70 -33.43 23.76 -18.91
C ASN A 70 -34.87 24.11 -18.60
N ASN A 71 -35.51 23.53 -17.60
CA ASN A 71 -36.79 23.90 -17.08
C ASN A 71 -36.60 24.38 -15.63
N ASN A 72 -36.81 25.63 -15.36
CA ASN A 72 -36.82 26.26 -14.04
C ASN A 72 -35.55 25.98 -13.22
N ASN A 73 -34.36 26.31 -13.75
CA ASN A 73 -33.07 26.08 -13.12
C ASN A 73 -32.68 24.63 -12.83
N LYS A 74 -33.39 23.65 -13.36
CA LYS A 74 -33.00 22.25 -13.31
C LYS A 74 -32.64 21.77 -14.71
N SER A 75 -31.40 21.38 -14.95
CA SER A 75 -30.97 20.74 -16.20
C SER A 75 -31.55 19.32 -16.27
N GLN A 76 -32.41 19.07 -17.23
CA GLN A 76 -32.96 17.74 -17.48
C GLN A 76 -32.54 17.28 -18.88
N VAL A 77 -31.96 16.12 -19.00
CA VAL A 77 -31.61 15.52 -20.29
C VAL A 77 -32.86 14.88 -20.89
N ASN A 78 -33.26 15.36 -22.06
CA ASN A 78 -34.48 14.91 -22.70
C ASN A 78 -34.27 13.86 -23.80
N THR A 79 -33.14 13.93 -24.52
CA THR A 79 -32.86 13.00 -25.65
C THR A 79 -31.35 12.83 -25.83
N VAL A 80 -30.96 11.65 -26.22
CA VAL A 80 -29.61 11.36 -26.71
C VAL A 80 -29.72 10.87 -28.14
N ASP A 81 -29.17 11.64 -29.06
CA ASP A 81 -29.08 11.27 -30.45
C ASP A 81 -27.71 10.66 -30.75
N ILE A 82 -27.66 9.51 -31.43
CA ILE A 82 -26.46 8.81 -31.78
C ILE A 82 -26.22 8.90 -33.28
N TYR A 83 -25.03 9.32 -33.67
CA TYR A 83 -24.65 9.55 -35.05
C TYR A 83 -23.44 8.73 -35.46
N LYS A 84 -23.37 8.27 -36.69
CA LYS A 84 -22.20 7.70 -37.32
C LYS A 84 -21.63 8.68 -38.34
N LYS A 85 -20.35 9.06 -38.14
CA LYS A 85 -19.65 10.03 -39.04
C LYS A 85 -20.47 11.30 -39.37
N GLY A 86 -21.22 11.79 -38.38
CA GLY A 86 -22.01 13.03 -38.51
C GLY A 86 -23.40 12.90 -39.11
N ASN A 87 -23.82 11.74 -39.57
CA ASN A 87 -25.16 11.47 -40.08
C ASN A 87 -25.93 10.54 -39.13
N PRO A 88 -27.23 10.77 -38.90
CA PRO A 88 -28.08 9.81 -38.21
C PRO A 88 -28.11 8.50 -38.98
N VAL A 89 -27.88 7.41 -38.29
CA VAL A 89 -27.88 6.06 -38.93
C VAL A 89 -29.19 5.40 -38.64
N LEU A 90 -29.95 5.17 -39.69
CA LEU A 90 -31.23 4.52 -39.64
C LEU A 90 -31.30 3.46 -40.71
N SER A 91 -30.88 2.27 -40.41
CA SER A 91 -31.43 1.08 -41.09
C SER A 91 -31.17 -0.15 -40.23
N TYR A 92 -32.21 -0.85 -39.91
CA TYR A 92 -32.12 -2.16 -39.24
C TYR A 92 -33.04 -3.13 -39.95
N LYS A 93 -32.64 -4.39 -39.84
CA LYS A 93 -33.49 -5.53 -40.12
C LYS A 93 -33.66 -6.32 -38.85
N ASP A 94 -34.88 -6.65 -38.49
CA ASP A 94 -35.18 -7.52 -37.36
C ASP A 94 -34.50 -8.86 -37.52
N LYS A 95 -33.55 -9.14 -36.66
CA LYS A 95 -32.83 -10.39 -36.68
C LYS A 95 -32.75 -10.92 -35.24
N MET A 96 -33.31 -12.09 -35.03
CA MET A 96 -33.20 -12.81 -33.74
C MET A 96 -31.82 -13.38 -33.59
N ILE A 97 -31.20 -13.13 -32.42
CA ILE A 97 -29.90 -13.70 -32.03
C ILE A 97 -30.10 -14.76 -30.95
N SER A 98 -29.40 -15.89 -31.09
CA SER A 98 -29.35 -16.91 -30.03
C SER A 98 -28.60 -16.38 -28.77
N ASP A 99 -28.97 -16.86 -27.59
CA ASP A 99 -28.37 -16.46 -26.30
C ASP A 99 -26.83 -16.64 -26.28
N ASN A 100 -26.29 -17.61 -27.03
CA ASN A 100 -24.84 -17.87 -27.16
C ASN A 100 -24.04 -16.74 -27.83
N LYS A 101 -24.68 -15.77 -28.48
CA LYS A 101 -24.02 -14.61 -29.10
C LYS A 101 -24.02 -13.38 -28.19
N ILE A 102 -24.86 -13.37 -27.13
CA ILE A 102 -24.98 -12.23 -26.19
C ILE A 102 -23.64 -11.92 -25.51
N ASP A 103 -22.93 -12.94 -25.07
CA ASP A 103 -21.62 -12.78 -24.42
C ASP A 103 -20.57 -12.07 -25.30
N ARG A 104 -20.61 -12.31 -26.62
CA ARG A 104 -19.72 -11.62 -27.56
C ARG A 104 -20.12 -10.15 -27.74
N LEU A 105 -21.40 -9.88 -27.65
CA LEU A 105 -21.94 -8.53 -27.81
C LEU A 105 -21.70 -7.69 -26.55
N ILE A 106 -21.91 -8.24 -25.36
CA ILE A 106 -21.63 -7.54 -24.10
C ILE A 106 -20.13 -7.26 -23.91
N GLY A 107 -19.25 -7.99 -24.56
CA GLY A 107 -17.80 -7.76 -24.55
C GLY A 107 -17.32 -6.59 -25.45
N SER A 108 -18.21 -5.91 -26.17
CA SER A 108 -17.90 -4.83 -27.10
C SER A 108 -18.79 -3.59 -26.78
N ASN A 109 -18.83 -2.60 -27.68
CA ASN A 109 -19.59 -1.39 -27.47
C ASN A 109 -21.07 -1.59 -27.85
N HIS A 110 -21.98 -1.64 -26.86
CA HIS A 110 -23.39 -1.93 -27.08
C HIS A 110 -24.33 -1.18 -26.18
N TYR A 111 -25.55 -0.92 -26.71
CA TYR A 111 -26.73 -0.52 -25.95
C TYR A 111 -27.74 -1.66 -25.97
N ILE A 112 -28.39 -1.93 -24.86
CA ILE A 112 -29.49 -2.90 -24.74
C ILE A 112 -30.73 -2.16 -24.32
N TYR A 113 -31.79 -2.27 -25.11
CA TYR A 113 -33.07 -1.65 -24.86
C TYR A 113 -34.15 -2.71 -24.62
N VAL A 114 -35.03 -2.41 -23.68
CA VAL A 114 -36.25 -3.17 -23.41
C VAL A 114 -37.43 -2.36 -23.91
N LYS A 115 -38.29 -2.99 -24.70
CA LYS A 115 -39.52 -2.36 -25.18
C LYS A 115 -40.59 -2.37 -24.10
N GLU A 116 -41.06 -1.18 -23.70
CA GLU A 116 -42.16 -0.98 -22.78
C GLU A 116 -43.30 -0.21 -23.50
N GLY A 117 -44.36 -0.91 -23.94
CA GLY A 117 -45.41 -0.33 -24.81
C GLY A 117 -44.85 0.09 -26.16
N ASP A 118 -45.01 1.34 -26.54
CA ASP A 118 -44.49 1.94 -27.77
C ASP A 118 -43.11 2.60 -27.60
N THR A 119 -42.55 2.51 -26.44
CA THR A 119 -41.24 3.10 -26.11
C THR A 119 -40.20 2.04 -25.81
N TYR A 120 -38.91 2.42 -25.94
CA TYR A 120 -37.77 1.58 -25.61
C TYR A 120 -36.98 2.21 -24.46
N LYS A 121 -36.79 1.46 -23.40
CA LYS A 121 -36.03 1.88 -22.24
C LYS A 121 -34.62 1.28 -22.29
N LEU A 122 -33.61 2.12 -22.11
CA LEU A 122 -32.23 1.65 -21.98
C LEU A 122 -32.09 0.84 -20.69
N ASP A 123 -31.74 -0.42 -20.80
CA ASP A 123 -31.56 -1.34 -19.65
C ASP A 123 -30.08 -1.59 -19.34
N LEU A 124 -29.28 -1.74 -20.37
CA LEU A 124 -27.84 -1.96 -20.21
C LEU A 124 -27.03 -1.20 -21.27
N PHE A 125 -26.00 -0.53 -20.83
CA PHE A 125 -25.00 0.11 -21.68
C PHE A 125 -23.63 -0.45 -21.40
N THR A 126 -22.88 -0.88 -22.43
CA THR A 126 -21.53 -1.40 -22.29
C THR A 126 -20.53 -0.74 -23.23
N VAL A 127 -19.32 -0.46 -22.75
CA VAL A 127 -18.21 0.07 -23.55
C VAL A 127 -16.90 -0.60 -23.17
N CYS A 128 -16.26 -1.20 -24.16
CA CYS A 128 -14.93 -1.76 -23.96
C CYS A 128 -13.88 -0.62 -23.90
N LYS A 129 -13.24 -0.45 -22.76
CA LYS A 129 -12.22 0.58 -22.56
C LYS A 129 -10.88 0.13 -23.15
N PRO A 130 -10.19 1.00 -23.90
CA PRO A 130 -8.81 0.71 -24.29
C PRO A 130 -7.93 0.60 -23.05
N SER A 131 -7.00 -0.32 -23.06
CA SER A 131 -6.05 -0.51 -21.96
C SER A 131 -4.67 -0.82 -22.52
N ARG A 132 -3.63 -0.22 -21.93
CA ARG A 132 -2.26 -0.67 -22.09
C ARG A 132 -2.03 -1.90 -21.23
N ARG A 133 -0.94 -2.60 -21.48
CA ARG A 133 -0.61 -3.85 -20.81
C ARG A 133 0.67 -3.68 -20.01
N ILE A 134 0.76 -4.40 -18.89
CA ILE A 134 2.00 -4.48 -18.12
C ILE A 134 3.03 -5.22 -18.97
N ASP A 135 4.22 -4.62 -19.10
CA ASP A 135 5.26 -5.17 -19.97
C ASP A 135 6.03 -6.30 -19.32
N PHE A 136 6.40 -7.27 -20.13
CA PHE A 136 7.39 -8.29 -19.81
C PHE A 136 8.76 -7.63 -19.60
N LYS A 137 9.57 -8.19 -18.69
CA LYS A 137 10.95 -7.74 -18.43
C LYS A 137 11.94 -8.84 -18.77
N LYS A 138 13.07 -8.45 -19.35
CA LYS A 138 14.18 -9.37 -19.66
C LYS A 138 15.04 -9.58 -18.41
N GLU A 139 15.69 -10.72 -18.34
CA GLU A 139 16.71 -11.05 -17.36
C GLU A 139 17.92 -10.11 -17.45
N ASP A 140 18.56 -9.86 -16.33
CA ASP A 140 19.83 -9.16 -16.28
C ASP A 140 20.96 -10.09 -16.69
N LYS A 141 21.87 -9.61 -17.54
CA LYS A 141 22.96 -10.43 -18.10
C LYS A 141 24.13 -10.62 -17.15
N LYS A 142 24.37 -9.65 -16.26
CA LYS A 142 25.53 -9.63 -15.35
C LYS A 142 25.10 -9.17 -13.97
N LEU A 143 25.72 -9.74 -12.94
CA LEU A 143 25.59 -9.28 -11.56
C LEU A 143 26.21 -7.87 -11.43
N ASP A 144 25.48 -6.96 -10.83
CA ASP A 144 25.93 -5.61 -10.53
C ASP A 144 26.40 -5.51 -9.09
N MET A 145 27.70 -5.24 -8.89
CA MET A 145 28.35 -5.15 -7.59
C MET A 145 28.83 -3.72 -7.28
N LYS A 146 28.30 -2.70 -7.98
CA LYS A 146 28.58 -1.30 -7.67
C LYS A 146 27.86 -0.88 -6.38
N ILE A 147 28.38 -1.32 -5.24
CA ILE A 147 27.79 -1.14 -3.92
C ILE A 147 28.78 -0.42 -3.01
N ILE A 148 28.31 0.60 -2.33
CA ILE A 148 28.93 1.22 -1.16
C ILE A 148 27.92 1.19 -0.05
N THR A 149 28.36 1.05 1.18
CA THR A 149 27.51 1.23 2.36
C THR A 149 27.98 2.39 3.19
N MET A 150 27.09 3.08 3.84
CA MET A 150 27.36 4.29 4.63
C MET A 150 26.50 4.27 5.90
N ASP A 151 26.99 4.91 6.94
CA ASP A 151 26.27 5.08 8.19
C ASP A 151 26.66 6.39 8.85
N ILE A 152 25.71 7.00 9.62
CA ILE A 152 25.90 8.27 10.32
C ILE A 152 25.54 8.07 11.79
N GLU A 153 26.49 8.41 12.68
CA GLU A 153 26.25 8.44 14.11
C GLU A 153 25.97 9.84 14.61
N THR A 154 25.07 9.97 15.57
CA THR A 154 24.62 11.25 16.11
C THR A 154 24.63 11.26 17.62
N PHE A 155 24.85 12.43 18.23
CA PHE A 155 24.58 12.65 19.64
C PHE A 155 23.41 13.61 19.83
N ASN A 156 22.77 13.53 21.00
CA ASN A 156 21.67 14.40 21.36
C ASN A 156 22.22 15.69 22.03
N ASN A 157 21.95 16.84 21.39
CA ASN A 157 22.26 18.15 21.94
C ASN A 157 20.95 18.90 22.20
N ASN A 158 20.49 18.87 23.45
CA ASN A 158 19.26 19.57 23.89
C ASN A 158 18.04 19.23 23.00
N GLY A 159 17.84 17.96 22.71
CA GLY A 159 16.74 17.48 21.89
C GLY A 159 16.97 17.52 20.38
N LYS A 160 18.12 18.02 19.91
CA LYS A 160 18.52 17.98 18.50
C LYS A 160 19.61 16.95 18.27
N LEU A 161 19.46 16.09 17.28
CA LEU A 161 20.48 15.12 16.90
C LEU A 161 21.51 15.78 15.99
N ILE A 162 22.77 15.71 16.38
CA ILE A 162 23.92 16.28 15.67
C ILE A 162 24.81 15.14 15.17
N PRO A 163 25.12 15.06 13.87
CA PRO A 163 26.08 14.10 13.33
C PRO A 163 27.48 14.36 13.88
N TYR A 164 28.13 13.30 14.41
CA TYR A 164 29.52 13.40 14.90
C TYR A 164 30.47 12.43 14.21
N LEU A 165 29.92 11.47 13.48
CA LEU A 165 30.70 10.49 12.75
C LEU A 165 29.94 10.05 11.50
N ILE A 166 30.63 9.98 10.38
CA ILE A 166 30.13 9.36 9.15
C ILE A 166 31.20 8.38 8.64
N SER A 167 30.78 7.17 8.32
CA SER A 167 31.65 6.16 7.73
C SER A 167 31.03 5.60 6.45
N TRP A 168 31.91 5.19 5.52
CA TRP A 168 31.48 4.41 4.37
C TRP A 168 32.46 3.25 4.12
N TYR A 169 31.94 2.21 3.47
CA TYR A 169 32.71 1.01 3.14
C TYR A 169 32.43 0.52 1.73
N ASN A 170 33.48 0.05 1.09
CA ASN A 170 33.46 -0.73 -0.13
C ASN A 170 34.60 -1.73 -0.09
N GLU A 171 34.38 -2.97 -0.50
CA GLU A 171 35.37 -4.05 -0.40
C GLU A 171 36.70 -3.72 -1.08
N GLN A 172 36.67 -3.08 -2.26
CA GLN A 172 37.88 -2.74 -3.03
C GLN A 172 38.64 -1.52 -2.47
N HIS A 173 37.93 -0.65 -1.73
CA HIS A 173 38.48 0.63 -1.27
C HIS A 173 38.60 0.76 0.24
N GLY A 174 38.20 -0.30 0.96
CA GLY A 174 38.22 -0.33 2.41
C GLY A 174 37.17 0.56 3.06
N ALA A 175 37.30 0.76 4.37
CA ALA A 175 36.46 1.62 5.17
C ALA A 175 37.12 2.99 5.38
N LYS A 176 36.34 4.06 5.27
CA LYS A 176 36.74 5.42 5.65
C LYS A 176 35.78 6.00 6.65
N SER A 177 36.32 6.82 7.55
CA SER A 177 35.53 7.47 8.60
C SER A 177 35.95 8.93 8.71
N TYR A 178 35.00 9.78 9.02
CA TYR A 178 35.13 11.22 9.19
C TYR A 178 34.54 11.56 10.56
N PHE A 179 35.36 12.03 11.48
CA PHE A 179 34.98 12.27 12.86
C PHE A 179 34.89 13.77 13.13
N LEU A 180 33.87 14.23 13.81
CA LEU A 180 33.50 15.64 13.91
C LEU A 180 34.60 16.56 14.42
N SER A 181 35.43 16.09 15.39
CA SER A 181 36.54 16.90 15.90
C SER A 181 37.68 17.14 14.91
N ASP A 182 37.72 16.40 13.79
CA ASP A 182 38.70 16.64 12.70
C ASP A 182 38.23 17.76 11.75
N PHE A 183 37.07 18.33 11.97
CA PHE A 183 36.38 19.31 11.12
C PHE A 183 35.91 20.53 11.93
N ASP A 184 36.69 20.96 12.91
CA ASP A 184 36.36 22.10 13.78
C ASP A 184 34.95 22.05 14.41
N HIS A 185 34.51 20.83 14.72
CA HIS A 185 33.17 20.56 15.24
C HIS A 185 32.02 21.03 14.33
N ASN A 186 32.29 21.13 13.01
CA ASN A 186 31.29 21.50 12.02
C ASN A 186 30.78 20.26 11.25
N PRO A 187 29.51 19.81 11.51
CA PRO A 187 28.94 18.65 10.83
C PRO A 187 28.82 18.81 9.30
N GLU A 188 28.59 20.05 8.81
CA GLU A 188 28.50 20.31 7.37
C GLU A 188 29.84 20.03 6.66
N THR A 189 30.94 20.52 7.21
CA THR A 189 32.29 20.29 6.67
C THR A 189 32.63 18.81 6.69
N MET A 190 32.31 18.09 7.78
CA MET A 190 32.53 16.65 7.91
C MET A 190 31.75 15.86 6.85
N ILE A 191 30.46 16.13 6.69
CA ILE A 191 29.60 15.46 5.70
C ILE A 191 30.08 15.77 4.28
N LYS A 192 30.39 17.04 4.00
CA LYS A 192 30.92 17.47 2.70
C LYS A 192 32.21 16.73 2.35
N ALA A 193 33.13 16.56 3.29
CA ALA A 193 34.38 15.81 3.07
C ALA A 193 34.09 14.34 2.72
N ALA A 194 33.20 13.69 3.46
CA ALA A 194 32.82 12.29 3.23
C ALA A 194 32.18 12.07 1.85
N ILE A 195 31.27 12.97 1.45
CA ILE A 195 30.59 12.85 0.14
C ILE A 195 31.53 13.21 -1.01
N THR A 196 32.33 14.26 -0.88
CA THR A 196 33.29 14.66 -1.91
C THR A 196 34.31 13.55 -2.19
N ASP A 197 34.70 12.77 -1.20
CA ASP A 197 35.58 11.61 -1.38
C ASP A 197 34.95 10.52 -2.26
N LEU A 198 33.63 10.43 -2.29
CA LEU A 198 32.87 9.54 -3.17
C LEU A 198 32.56 10.15 -4.55
N MET A 199 32.64 11.46 -4.71
CA MET A 199 32.38 12.16 -5.98
C MET A 199 33.57 12.04 -6.98
N LYS A 200 34.10 10.83 -7.11
CA LYS A 200 35.22 10.50 -8.04
C LYS A 200 34.70 9.61 -9.17
N VAL A 201 35.36 9.73 -10.34
CA VAL A 201 35.00 8.95 -11.55
C VAL A 201 34.90 7.46 -11.29
N LYS A 202 35.77 6.91 -10.44
CA LYS A 202 35.77 5.48 -10.10
C LYS A 202 34.50 5.00 -9.40
N PHE A 203 33.74 5.90 -8.77
CA PHE A 203 32.47 5.59 -8.08
C PHE A 203 31.23 5.94 -8.92
N ASN A 204 31.39 6.29 -10.18
CA ASN A 204 30.26 6.60 -11.05
C ASN A 204 29.26 5.43 -11.17
N GLY A 205 28.01 5.73 -10.89
CA GLY A 205 26.89 4.78 -10.93
C GLY A 205 26.86 3.80 -9.76
N TYR A 206 27.59 4.08 -8.67
CA TYR A 206 27.51 3.26 -7.45
C TYR A 206 26.23 3.53 -6.67
N ASN A 207 25.70 2.45 -6.09
CA ASN A 207 24.58 2.49 -5.16
C ASN A 207 25.12 2.58 -3.72
N ILE A 208 24.77 3.64 -3.02
CA ILE A 208 25.15 3.88 -1.63
C ILE A 208 23.96 3.49 -0.75
N TYR A 209 24.12 2.43 0.02
CA TYR A 209 23.07 1.93 0.92
C TYR A 209 23.33 2.41 2.34
N LEU A 210 22.27 2.99 2.94
CA LEU A 210 22.18 3.29 4.36
C LEU A 210 20.99 2.52 4.94
N HIS A 211 21.06 2.13 6.21
CA HIS A 211 19.99 1.37 6.85
C HIS A 211 19.02 2.31 7.58
N ASN A 212 17.81 2.48 7.07
CA ASN A 212 16.81 3.46 7.51
C ASN A 212 17.03 4.90 6.97
N PHE A 213 17.70 5.01 5.80
CA PHE A 213 17.98 6.28 5.13
C PHE A 213 16.77 7.22 5.07
N ALA A 214 15.60 6.72 4.65
CA ALA A 214 14.38 7.51 4.46
C ALA A 214 13.85 8.18 5.74
N LYS A 215 14.22 7.68 6.91
CA LYS A 215 13.73 8.21 8.19
C LYS A 215 14.81 8.87 9.03
N PHE A 216 16.07 8.66 8.71
CA PHE A 216 17.19 9.11 9.51
C PHE A 216 18.23 9.85 8.66
N ASP A 217 19.14 9.17 7.97
CA ASP A 217 20.31 9.75 7.34
C ASP A 217 19.98 10.79 6.26
N SER A 218 18.91 10.60 5.51
CA SER A 218 18.49 11.54 4.45
C SER A 218 18.26 12.96 4.96
N ILE A 219 17.90 13.10 6.24
CA ILE A 219 17.60 14.39 6.85
C ILE A 219 18.88 15.21 7.00
N PHE A 220 19.96 14.55 7.41
CA PHE A 220 21.27 15.18 7.56
C PHE A 220 21.97 15.46 6.23
N LEU A 221 21.68 14.63 5.20
CA LEU A 221 22.40 14.68 3.93
C LEU A 221 21.77 15.60 2.89
N LEU A 222 20.45 15.77 2.87
CA LEU A 222 19.73 16.34 1.72
C LEU A 222 20.19 17.76 1.36
N ASN A 223 20.30 18.67 2.34
CA ASN A 223 20.75 20.05 2.08
C ASN A 223 22.17 20.11 1.50
N PHE A 224 23.05 19.25 2.01
CA PHE A 224 24.45 19.22 1.52
C PHE A 224 24.57 18.62 0.14
N LEU A 225 23.85 17.55 -0.14
CA LEU A 225 23.82 16.94 -1.46
C LEU A 225 23.29 17.93 -2.50
N ASN A 226 22.28 18.73 -2.15
CA ASN A 226 21.72 19.76 -3.03
C ASN A 226 22.75 20.87 -3.38
N LYS A 227 23.66 21.18 -2.45
CA LYS A 227 24.76 22.14 -2.69
C LYS A 227 25.90 21.56 -3.57
N LEU A 228 25.99 20.22 -3.67
CA LEU A 228 27.11 19.55 -4.38
C LEU A 228 26.79 19.18 -5.83
N GLY A 229 25.53 19.09 -6.21
CA GLY A 229 25.12 18.74 -7.56
C GLY A 229 23.62 18.70 -7.76
N GLU A 230 23.19 18.25 -8.93
CA GLU A 230 21.79 18.10 -9.27
C GLU A 230 21.21 16.85 -8.58
N ILE A 231 20.09 17.02 -7.88
CA ILE A 231 19.43 15.93 -7.15
C ILE A 231 18.13 15.52 -7.85
N ASN A 232 17.96 14.22 -8.02
CA ASN A 232 16.70 13.60 -8.43
C ASN A 232 16.20 12.70 -7.28
N LEU A 233 14.96 12.92 -6.84
CA LEU A 233 14.36 12.29 -5.69
C LEU A 233 13.18 11.41 -6.05
N SER A 234 13.12 10.23 -5.43
CA SER A 234 11.90 9.42 -5.39
C SER A 234 11.31 9.51 -3.98
N ILE A 235 10.14 10.11 -3.87
CA ILE A 235 9.47 10.34 -2.59
C ILE A 235 8.16 9.55 -2.54
N ASN A 236 7.82 9.03 -1.37
CA ASN A 236 6.54 8.42 -1.10
C ASN A 236 6.06 8.81 0.31
N LYS A 237 4.95 9.53 0.37
CA LYS A 237 4.34 10.02 1.62
C LYS A 237 5.37 10.76 2.50
N GLY A 238 6.08 11.73 1.92
CA GLY A 238 7.08 12.54 2.61
C GLY A 238 8.35 11.77 3.04
N ARG A 239 8.61 10.59 2.45
CA ARG A 239 9.83 9.79 2.71
C ARG A 239 10.65 9.68 1.44
N ILE A 240 11.92 10.00 1.53
CA ILE A 240 12.89 9.86 0.43
C ILE A 240 13.24 8.38 0.31
N ILE A 241 12.70 7.71 -0.70
CA ILE A 241 12.96 6.29 -0.98
C ILE A 241 14.33 6.09 -1.62
N SER A 242 14.66 6.97 -2.55
CA SER A 242 15.95 7.00 -3.20
C SER A 242 16.28 8.42 -3.65
N LEU A 243 17.57 8.70 -3.74
CA LEU A 243 18.11 9.98 -4.17
C LEU A 243 19.25 9.70 -5.13
N THR A 244 19.26 10.38 -6.28
CA THR A 244 20.38 10.38 -7.21
C THR A 244 21.05 11.75 -7.19
N LEU A 245 22.32 11.79 -6.86
CA LEU A 245 23.19 12.96 -6.99
C LEU A 245 23.93 12.89 -8.32
N SER A 246 23.65 13.83 -9.22
CA SER A 246 24.37 13.99 -10.48
C SER A 246 25.39 15.11 -10.35
N TYR A 247 26.63 14.79 -10.67
CA TYR A 247 27.73 15.74 -10.58
C TYR A 247 28.65 15.60 -11.76
N ASN A 248 29.21 16.58 -12.15
CA ASN A 248 30.36 16.73 -12.92
C ASN A 248 30.64 17.92 -13.48
N LYS A 249 31.83 18.36 -13.64
CA LYS A 249 31.58 19.15 -14.46
C LYS A 249 32.60 19.93 -15.11
N LYS A 250 33.66 19.43 -15.41
CA LYS A 250 34.65 19.98 -16.32
C LYS A 250 34.38 19.66 -17.82
N ASP A 251 33.58 18.66 -18.07
CA ASP A 251 33.25 18.21 -19.43
C ASP A 251 31.72 18.17 -19.58
N LYS A 252 31.12 19.07 -20.38
CA LYS A 252 29.67 19.24 -20.57
C LYS A 252 28.94 17.97 -21.03
N ASN A 253 29.66 16.98 -21.52
CA ASN A 253 29.09 15.76 -22.08
C ASN A 253 29.15 14.54 -21.14
N LYS A 254 29.71 14.66 -19.92
CA LYS A 254 29.85 13.55 -18.99
C LYS A 254 29.26 13.92 -17.62
N SER A 255 28.10 13.37 -17.26
CA SER A 255 27.53 13.40 -15.93
C SER A 255 27.90 12.13 -15.18
N TYR A 256 28.39 12.26 -13.96
CA TYR A 256 28.61 11.15 -13.03
C TYR A 256 27.46 11.13 -12.00
N SER A 257 27.17 9.95 -11.46
CA SER A 257 26.06 9.82 -10.50
C SER A 257 26.42 8.91 -9.32
N LEU A 258 25.84 9.25 -8.17
CA LEU A 258 25.77 8.40 -6.98
C LEU A 258 24.30 8.18 -6.61
N HIS A 259 23.94 6.95 -6.28
CA HIS A 259 22.55 6.57 -6.01
C HIS A 259 22.39 6.17 -4.53
N PHE A 260 21.82 7.05 -3.70
CA PHE A 260 21.53 6.78 -2.29
C PHE A 260 20.23 6.00 -2.16
N LYS A 261 20.25 4.91 -1.40
CA LYS A 261 19.13 3.98 -1.21
C LYS A 261 18.98 3.55 0.23
N ASP A 262 17.73 3.29 0.58
CA ASP A 262 17.39 2.78 1.89
C ASP A 262 17.33 1.25 1.89
N SER A 263 18.27 0.60 2.57
CA SER A 263 18.31 -0.86 2.64
C SER A 263 17.13 -1.46 3.42
N ILE A 264 16.50 -0.71 4.34
CA ILE A 264 15.30 -1.18 5.06
C ILE A 264 14.09 -1.30 4.12
N GLN A 265 14.07 -0.57 2.99
CA GLN A 265 13.02 -0.72 1.98
C GLN A 265 13.13 -2.03 1.18
N LEU A 266 14.30 -2.65 1.19
CA LEU A 266 14.55 -3.96 0.59
C LEU A 266 14.42 -5.09 1.62
N LEU A 267 14.92 -4.88 2.83
CA LEU A 267 15.03 -5.85 3.90
C LEU A 267 14.40 -5.30 5.19
N LEU A 268 13.10 -5.52 5.36
CA LEU A 268 12.20 -4.89 6.33
C LEU A 268 12.43 -5.31 7.79
N THR A 269 13.67 -5.29 8.28
CA THR A 269 14.00 -5.61 9.67
C THR A 269 15.31 -4.94 10.10
N SER A 270 15.65 -4.98 11.39
CA SER A 270 16.86 -4.35 11.94
C SER A 270 18.15 -4.97 11.40
N LEU A 271 19.21 -4.16 11.29
CA LEU A 271 20.54 -4.60 10.82
C LEU A 271 21.07 -5.79 11.65
N ARG A 272 20.91 -5.77 12.97
CA ARG A 272 21.31 -6.87 13.88
C ARG A 272 20.62 -8.18 13.51
N LYS A 273 19.32 -8.15 13.23
CA LYS A 273 18.57 -9.34 12.82
C LYS A 273 18.98 -9.81 11.44
N LEU A 274 19.24 -8.89 10.50
CA LEU A 274 19.75 -9.23 9.17
C LEU A 274 21.14 -9.88 9.25
N ALA A 275 22.05 -9.33 10.06
CA ALA A 275 23.39 -9.88 10.23
C ALA A 275 23.34 -11.34 10.70
N LYS A 276 22.47 -11.65 11.68
CA LYS A 276 22.21 -13.04 12.11
C LYS A 276 21.59 -13.89 11.01
N THR A 277 20.55 -13.38 10.33
CA THR A 277 19.83 -14.11 9.27
C THR A 277 20.72 -14.43 8.09
N PHE A 278 21.53 -13.48 7.64
CA PHE A 278 22.46 -13.68 6.52
C PHE A 278 23.79 -14.31 6.91
N MET A 279 23.99 -14.60 8.22
CA MET A 279 25.21 -15.21 8.75
C MET A 279 26.45 -14.48 8.21
N VAL A 280 26.50 -13.17 8.39
CA VAL A 280 27.66 -12.37 7.97
C VAL A 280 28.73 -12.40 9.05
N ASP A 281 30.00 -12.30 8.62
CA ASP A 281 31.16 -12.40 9.52
C ASP A 281 31.21 -11.22 10.51
N THR A 282 30.87 -10.04 10.04
CA THR A 282 30.82 -8.83 10.86
C THR A 282 29.45 -8.67 11.48
N GLN A 283 29.33 -8.87 12.77
CA GLN A 283 28.11 -8.66 13.54
C GLN A 283 28.05 -7.23 14.06
N LYS A 284 26.82 -6.72 14.23
CA LYS A 284 26.60 -5.41 14.87
C LYS A 284 27.11 -5.43 16.31
N GLY A 285 28.01 -4.49 16.63
CA GLY A 285 28.58 -4.30 17.95
C GLY A 285 27.60 -3.74 18.98
N ASN A 286 28.09 -3.52 20.19
CA ASN A 286 27.40 -2.78 21.25
C ASN A 286 28.15 -1.47 21.49
N PHE A 287 27.40 -0.38 21.54
CA PHE A 287 27.97 0.96 21.73
C PHE A 287 27.06 1.80 22.63
N PRO A 288 27.60 2.58 23.59
CA PRO A 288 26.82 3.38 24.52
C PRO A 288 26.41 4.73 23.89
N HIS A 289 25.44 4.70 22.97
CA HIS A 289 25.02 5.87 22.19
C HIS A 289 24.61 7.06 23.05
N THR A 290 23.92 6.82 24.16
CA THR A 290 23.45 7.87 25.06
C THR A 290 24.54 8.51 25.93
N PHE A 291 25.74 7.91 25.96
CA PHE A 291 26.91 8.48 26.63
C PHE A 291 27.52 9.62 25.83
N VAL A 292 27.35 9.62 24.51
CA VAL A 292 28.00 10.58 23.61
C VAL A 292 27.37 11.94 23.73
N THR A 293 28.21 12.95 24.03
CA THR A 293 27.84 14.38 24.11
C THR A 293 28.85 15.22 23.35
N LYS A 294 28.54 16.51 23.15
CA LYS A 294 29.47 17.44 22.49
C LYS A 294 30.81 17.51 23.23
N ASP A 295 30.77 17.44 24.56
CA ASP A 295 31.92 17.73 25.43
C ASP A 295 32.83 16.51 25.66
N ASN A 296 32.33 15.27 25.39
CA ASN A 296 33.09 14.07 25.63
C ASN A 296 33.58 13.32 24.38
N LEU A 297 33.52 13.95 23.20
CA LEU A 297 33.95 13.33 21.93
C LEU A 297 35.40 12.80 21.94
N GLN A 298 36.25 13.37 22.81
CA GLN A 298 37.66 12.95 22.98
C GLN A 298 37.88 12.12 24.27
N TYR A 299 36.79 11.60 24.88
CA TYR A 299 36.88 10.86 26.12
C TYR A 299 37.76 9.61 25.98
N ILE A 300 38.69 9.46 26.92
CA ILE A 300 39.49 8.27 27.12
C ILE A 300 39.44 7.99 28.63
N GLY A 301 39.07 6.78 29.03
CA GLY A 301 38.96 6.43 30.43
C GLY A 301 38.29 5.07 30.67
N ALA A 302 37.64 4.93 31.79
CA ALA A 302 36.85 3.72 32.06
C ALA A 302 35.69 3.53 31.05
N VAL A 303 35.28 2.28 30.83
CA VAL A 303 34.08 1.99 30.03
C VAL A 303 32.87 2.71 30.67
N PRO A 304 32.03 3.41 29.89
CA PRO A 304 30.80 4.02 30.41
C PRO A 304 29.93 3.02 31.18
N SER A 305 29.18 3.49 32.18
CA SER A 305 28.37 2.64 33.04
C SER A 305 27.34 1.79 32.24
N PHE A 306 26.92 0.68 32.82
CA PHE A 306 25.97 -0.26 32.22
C PHE A 306 24.69 0.39 31.71
N ASP A 307 24.21 1.45 32.38
CA ASP A 307 22.97 2.17 32.03
C ASP A 307 23.00 2.82 30.64
N TYR A 308 24.18 3.06 30.07
CA TYR A 308 24.34 3.57 28.71
C TYR A 308 24.26 2.49 27.64
N PHE A 309 24.22 1.20 28.01
CA PHE A 309 24.14 0.09 27.09
C PHE A 309 22.74 -0.53 27.11
N THR A 310 21.99 -0.38 26.03
CA THR A 310 20.59 -0.86 25.95
C THR A 310 20.45 -2.34 25.60
N ASP A 311 21.50 -2.96 25.08
CA ASP A 311 21.43 -4.29 24.43
C ASP A 311 22.36 -5.33 25.05
N LEU A 312 22.99 -5.04 26.18
CA LEU A 312 23.87 -5.95 26.90
C LEU A 312 23.21 -6.54 28.14
N THR A 313 23.49 -7.79 28.42
CA THR A 313 23.28 -8.38 29.75
C THR A 313 24.41 -7.97 30.71
N CYS A 314 24.16 -8.06 32.01
CA CYS A 314 25.19 -7.74 33.01
C CYS A 314 26.49 -8.55 32.84
N SER A 315 26.37 -9.82 32.44
CA SER A 315 27.52 -10.69 32.17
C SER A 315 28.32 -10.27 30.94
N GLU A 316 27.58 -9.91 29.85
CA GLU A 316 28.20 -9.40 28.61
C GLU A 316 28.89 -8.06 28.83
N TYR A 317 28.30 -7.18 29.65
CA TYR A 317 28.91 -5.89 30.00
C TYR A 317 30.20 -6.09 30.77
N LYS A 318 30.23 -6.98 31.79
CA LYS A 318 31.46 -7.33 32.51
C LYS A 318 32.55 -7.85 31.58
N ALA A 319 32.18 -8.75 30.66
CA ALA A 319 33.10 -9.28 29.65
C ALA A 319 33.55 -8.21 28.64
N TYR A 320 32.74 -7.18 28.40
CA TYR A 320 33.13 -6.02 27.57
C TYR A 320 34.13 -5.15 28.31
N CYS A 321 33.87 -4.82 29.60
CA CYS A 321 34.75 -4.00 30.44
C CYS A 321 36.14 -4.61 30.60
N SER A 322 36.25 -5.94 30.75
CA SER A 322 37.53 -6.61 30.92
C SER A 322 38.52 -6.50 29.75
N LYS A 323 38.07 -5.96 28.62
CA LYS A 323 38.92 -5.71 27.44
C LYS A 323 39.65 -4.37 27.49
N PHE A 324 39.35 -3.53 28.51
CA PHE A 324 39.87 -2.19 28.58
C PHE A 324 40.41 -1.88 29.99
N ASP A 325 41.68 -1.62 30.10
CA ASP A 325 42.34 -1.21 31.35
C ASP A 325 42.22 0.30 31.56
N ASN A 326 40.99 0.80 31.77
CA ASN A 326 40.68 2.24 31.83
C ASN A 326 41.15 3.05 30.62
N ASN A 327 41.32 2.40 29.49
CA ASN A 327 41.78 3.02 28.24
C ASN A 327 40.70 2.89 27.12
N TRP A 328 39.41 2.95 27.51
CA TRP A 328 38.31 2.97 26.55
C TRP A 328 38.25 4.35 25.85
N SER A 329 38.39 4.38 24.54
CA SER A 329 38.33 5.62 23.77
C SER A 329 37.02 5.72 23.01
N LEU A 330 36.22 6.76 23.27
CA LEU A 330 34.97 7.04 22.57
C LEU A 330 35.19 7.14 21.06
N ARG A 331 36.19 7.91 20.65
CA ARG A 331 36.55 8.08 19.24
C ARG A 331 36.87 6.73 18.57
N TYR A 332 37.74 5.94 19.18
CA TYR A 332 38.15 4.67 18.60
C TYR A 332 36.99 3.67 18.54
N GLU A 333 36.24 3.49 19.61
CA GLU A 333 35.16 2.52 19.68
C GLU A 333 33.95 2.94 18.83
N SER A 334 33.64 4.27 18.70
CA SER A 334 32.60 4.73 17.79
C SER A 334 32.95 4.53 16.32
N ILE A 335 34.19 4.81 15.93
CA ILE A 335 34.67 4.57 14.55
C ILE A 335 34.65 3.06 14.24
N LYS A 336 35.08 2.23 15.16
CA LYS A 336 35.05 0.77 15.02
C LYS A 336 33.61 0.26 14.89
N TYR A 337 32.69 0.77 15.69
CA TYR A 337 31.26 0.45 15.66
C TYR A 337 30.63 0.84 14.31
N CYS A 338 30.73 2.10 13.89
CA CYS A 338 30.17 2.61 12.66
C CYS A 338 30.75 1.91 11.41
N LYS A 339 32.06 1.62 11.41
CA LYS A 339 32.69 0.80 10.34
C LYS A 339 32.10 -0.61 10.32
N ALA A 340 31.90 -1.25 11.48
CA ALA A 340 31.31 -2.58 11.56
C ALA A 340 29.88 -2.61 11.03
N ASP A 341 29.08 -1.58 11.29
CA ASP A 341 27.73 -1.45 10.74
C ASP A 341 27.76 -1.31 9.21
N CYS A 342 28.67 -0.48 8.66
CA CYS A 342 28.90 -0.39 7.21
C CYS A 342 29.31 -1.73 6.59
N ILE A 343 30.28 -2.43 7.18
CA ILE A 343 30.77 -3.72 6.66
C ILE A 343 29.67 -4.78 6.74
N SER A 344 28.96 -4.87 7.86
CA SER A 344 27.84 -5.80 8.05
C SER A 344 26.77 -5.57 7.00
N LEU A 345 26.37 -4.30 6.79
CA LEU A 345 25.37 -3.93 5.76
C LEU A 345 25.86 -4.30 4.36
N TYR A 346 27.13 -4.05 4.04
CA TYR A 346 27.71 -4.41 2.75
C TYR A 346 27.61 -5.91 2.50
N GLN A 347 28.06 -6.74 3.44
CA GLN A 347 28.01 -8.19 3.34
C GLN A 347 26.57 -8.69 3.15
N ILE A 348 25.59 -8.09 3.85
CA ILE A 348 24.17 -8.44 3.72
C ILE A 348 23.65 -8.11 2.32
N ILE A 349 23.87 -6.87 1.82
CA ILE A 349 23.37 -6.44 0.51
C ILE A 349 24.02 -7.24 -0.63
N VAL A 350 25.33 -7.52 -0.53
CA VAL A 350 26.05 -8.35 -1.51
C VAL A 350 25.46 -9.77 -1.54
N LYS A 351 25.32 -10.42 -0.38
CA LYS A 351 24.73 -11.77 -0.29
C LYS A 351 23.30 -11.78 -0.83
N PHE A 352 22.48 -10.80 -0.46
CA PHE A 352 21.11 -10.68 -0.94
C PHE A 352 21.03 -10.49 -2.46
N ASN A 353 21.85 -9.58 -3.03
CA ASN A 353 21.87 -9.32 -4.48
C ASN A 353 22.37 -10.57 -5.25
N ALA A 354 23.41 -11.23 -4.76
CA ALA A 354 23.95 -12.43 -5.39
C ALA A 354 22.92 -13.58 -5.37
N GLN A 355 22.26 -13.85 -4.26
CA GLN A 355 21.25 -14.90 -4.13
C GLN A 355 20.05 -14.68 -5.06
N ILE A 356 19.56 -13.43 -5.15
CA ILE A 356 18.46 -13.09 -6.07
C ILE A 356 18.92 -13.18 -7.54
N PHE A 357 20.15 -12.75 -7.83
CA PHE A 357 20.67 -12.83 -9.19
C PHE A 357 20.90 -14.29 -9.62
N ASP A 358 21.45 -15.12 -8.76
CA ASP A 358 21.70 -16.54 -9.09
C ASP A 358 20.42 -17.28 -9.40
N LEU A 359 19.36 -17.07 -8.62
CA LEU A 359 18.08 -17.75 -8.79
C LEU A 359 17.20 -17.16 -9.91
N TYR A 360 17.22 -15.81 -10.04
CA TYR A 360 16.21 -15.11 -10.85
C TYR A 360 16.81 -14.16 -11.88
N LYS A 361 18.13 -14.07 -11.99
CA LYS A 361 18.81 -13.15 -12.92
C LYS A 361 18.33 -11.71 -12.85
N ILE A 362 18.13 -11.23 -11.62
CA ILE A 362 17.66 -9.86 -11.32
C ILE A 362 18.65 -9.19 -10.37
N ASN A 363 19.17 -8.03 -10.75
CA ASN A 363 19.97 -7.19 -9.87
C ASN A 363 19.07 -6.38 -8.94
N VAL A 364 19.15 -6.64 -7.65
CA VAL A 364 18.40 -5.91 -6.62
C VAL A 364 18.75 -4.43 -6.62
N ASN A 365 20.01 -4.11 -6.96
CA ASN A 365 20.52 -2.73 -7.02
C ASN A 365 19.75 -1.81 -7.98
N LYS A 366 19.01 -2.34 -8.94
CA LYS A 366 18.19 -1.56 -9.87
C LYS A 366 16.88 -1.05 -9.23
N TYR A 367 16.51 -1.56 -8.04
CA TYR A 367 15.22 -1.29 -7.43
C TYR A 367 15.38 -0.60 -6.09
N PRO A 368 14.54 0.40 -5.79
CA PRO A 368 14.61 1.10 -4.51
C PRO A 368 13.86 0.36 -3.39
N THR A 369 12.95 -0.57 -3.73
CA THR A 369 12.08 -1.24 -2.74
C THR A 369 11.88 -2.72 -3.06
N LEU A 370 11.63 -3.52 -2.03
CA LEU A 370 11.34 -4.94 -2.18
C LEU A 370 10.10 -5.24 -3.06
N PRO A 371 8.97 -4.50 -2.94
CA PRO A 371 7.85 -4.69 -3.86
C PRO A 371 8.24 -4.50 -5.33
N SER A 372 9.17 -3.61 -5.63
CA SER A 372 9.69 -3.41 -6.99
C SER A 372 10.55 -4.59 -7.46
N VAL A 373 11.34 -5.20 -6.57
CA VAL A 373 12.09 -6.44 -6.83
C VAL A 373 11.13 -7.59 -7.11
N ALA A 374 10.14 -7.81 -6.23
CA ALA A 374 9.13 -8.86 -6.38
C ALA A 374 8.35 -8.71 -7.69
N PHE A 375 7.97 -7.49 -8.05
CA PHE A 375 7.28 -7.19 -9.30
C PHE A 375 8.16 -7.42 -10.53
N SER A 376 9.44 -7.07 -10.46
CA SER A 376 10.40 -7.37 -11.53
C SER A 376 10.56 -8.88 -11.73
N LEU A 377 10.67 -9.63 -10.63
CA LEU A 377 10.74 -11.09 -10.66
C LEU A 377 9.50 -11.69 -11.33
N PHE A 378 8.31 -11.23 -10.92
CA PHE A 378 7.05 -11.65 -11.53
C PHE A 378 6.99 -11.32 -13.02
N ARG A 379 7.36 -10.11 -13.43
CA ARG A 379 7.37 -9.66 -14.83
C ARG A 379 8.36 -10.41 -15.70
N THR A 380 9.50 -10.83 -15.14
CA THR A 380 10.56 -11.52 -15.87
C THR A 380 10.22 -12.99 -16.11
N HIS A 381 9.68 -13.70 -15.10
CA HIS A 381 9.58 -15.15 -15.14
C HIS A 381 8.16 -15.70 -15.25
N TYR A 382 7.14 -14.93 -14.82
CA TYR A 382 5.77 -15.44 -14.67
C TYR A 382 4.73 -14.66 -15.48
N LEU A 383 5.02 -13.43 -15.88
CA LEU A 383 4.10 -12.63 -16.67
C LEU A 383 4.08 -13.14 -18.12
N LYS A 384 2.92 -13.59 -18.59
CA LYS A 384 2.70 -13.88 -20.01
C LYS A 384 2.62 -12.57 -20.79
N LYS A 385 3.29 -12.51 -21.96
CA LYS A 385 3.30 -11.31 -22.80
C LYS A 385 1.88 -10.84 -23.11
N ASN A 386 1.61 -9.55 -22.91
CA ASN A 386 0.34 -8.91 -23.24
C ASN A 386 -0.90 -9.43 -22.50
N PHE A 387 -0.79 -9.88 -21.26
CA PHE A 387 -1.86 -10.54 -20.54
C PHE A 387 -2.56 -9.62 -19.50
N ILE A 388 -1.83 -8.86 -18.69
CA ILE A 388 -2.38 -8.04 -17.62
C ILE A 388 -2.55 -6.59 -18.10
N PRO A 389 -3.75 -5.98 -17.99
CA PRO A 389 -3.95 -4.57 -18.35
C PRO A 389 -3.32 -3.64 -17.32
N MET A 390 -2.86 -2.50 -17.74
CA MET A 390 -2.62 -1.36 -16.87
C MET A 390 -3.94 -0.65 -16.61
N ILE A 391 -4.21 -0.31 -15.37
CA ILE A 391 -5.41 0.41 -14.96
C ILE A 391 -5.02 1.77 -14.40
N SER A 392 -5.51 2.84 -15.03
CA SER A 392 -5.20 4.23 -14.66
C SER A 392 -6.42 5.15 -14.86
N GLY A 393 -6.29 6.40 -14.45
CA GLY A 393 -7.31 7.41 -14.62
C GLY A 393 -8.63 7.10 -13.92
N GLN A 394 -9.78 7.36 -14.58
CA GLN A 394 -11.09 7.20 -13.95
C GLN A 394 -11.40 5.76 -13.54
N ILE A 395 -11.01 4.77 -14.36
CA ILE A 395 -11.19 3.34 -14.02
C ILE A 395 -10.46 3.00 -12.72
N ALA A 396 -9.21 3.46 -12.58
CA ALA A 396 -8.45 3.24 -11.36
C ALA A 396 -9.07 3.92 -10.15
N LYS A 397 -9.59 5.15 -10.31
CA LYS A 397 -10.27 5.89 -9.23
C LYS A 397 -11.52 5.17 -8.76
N ASP A 398 -12.35 4.71 -9.68
CA ASP A 398 -13.60 4.02 -9.38
C ASP A 398 -13.32 2.67 -8.68
N ILE A 399 -12.42 1.86 -9.25
CA ILE A 399 -12.05 0.56 -8.66
C ILE A 399 -11.35 0.74 -7.30
N ARG A 400 -10.59 1.82 -7.11
CA ARG A 400 -9.90 2.10 -5.85
C ARG A 400 -10.85 2.27 -4.66
N LEU A 401 -12.11 2.62 -4.89
CA LEU A 401 -13.13 2.66 -3.85
C LEU A 401 -13.33 1.27 -3.20
N SER A 402 -13.17 0.20 -3.98
CA SER A 402 -13.26 -1.19 -3.48
C SER A 402 -11.97 -1.69 -2.80
N TYR A 403 -10.85 -0.94 -2.94
CA TYR A 403 -9.55 -1.39 -2.45
C TYR A 403 -9.38 -1.05 -0.97
N THR A 404 -9.75 -2.00 -0.12
CA THR A 404 -9.57 -1.94 1.33
C THR A 404 -8.68 -3.08 1.81
N GLY A 405 -8.02 -2.89 2.94
CA GLY A 405 -7.20 -3.93 3.58
C GLY A 405 -8.02 -5.01 4.29
N GLY A 406 -7.33 -5.82 5.08
CA GLY A 406 -7.96 -6.81 5.97
C GLY A 406 -8.76 -6.14 7.09
N SER A 407 -9.77 -6.84 7.59
CA SER A 407 -10.58 -6.40 8.73
C SER A 407 -9.80 -6.59 10.03
N THR A 408 -9.87 -5.59 10.90
CA THR A 408 -9.34 -5.66 12.27
C THR A 408 -10.43 -5.18 13.21
N ASP A 409 -10.98 -6.10 14.00
CA ASP A 409 -12.13 -5.82 14.87
C ASP A 409 -11.96 -6.50 16.23
N MET A 410 -12.42 -5.83 17.29
CA MET A 410 -12.60 -6.37 18.62
C MET A 410 -14.09 -6.67 18.83
N TYR A 411 -14.42 -7.89 19.20
CA TYR A 411 -15.79 -8.34 19.41
C TYR A 411 -16.10 -8.50 20.89
N ILE A 412 -15.28 -9.28 21.61
CA ILE A 412 -15.40 -9.53 23.05
C ILE A 412 -14.11 -9.06 23.71
N PRO A 413 -14.20 -8.15 24.70
CA PRO A 413 -13.01 -7.47 25.22
C PRO A 413 -12.16 -8.33 26.16
N THR A 414 -12.70 -9.37 26.76
CA THR A 414 -11.96 -10.23 27.69
C THR A 414 -12.57 -11.63 27.84
N ASN A 415 -11.73 -12.60 28.17
CA ASN A 415 -12.14 -13.97 28.55
C ASN A 415 -12.24 -14.14 30.06
N SER A 416 -11.89 -13.15 30.87
CA SER A 416 -11.77 -13.30 32.34
C SER A 416 -13.08 -13.57 33.07
N VAL A 417 -14.22 -13.25 32.40
CA VAL A 417 -15.57 -13.49 33.02
C VAL A 417 -15.89 -14.98 33.14
N LYS A 418 -15.37 -15.82 32.22
CA LYS A 418 -15.63 -17.28 32.20
C LYS A 418 -14.38 -18.13 32.35
N GLU A 419 -13.23 -17.52 32.54
CA GLU A 419 -11.92 -18.18 32.63
C GLU A 419 -11.62 -19.18 31.49
N GLU A 420 -12.24 -18.99 30.31
CA GLU A 420 -12.08 -19.84 29.15
C GLU A 420 -10.75 -19.54 28.44
N LEU A 421 -10.13 -20.56 27.86
CA LEU A 421 -8.94 -20.37 27.04
C LEU A 421 -9.27 -19.65 25.72
N VAL A 422 -8.35 -18.80 25.29
CA VAL A 422 -8.43 -18.17 23.97
C VAL A 422 -7.32 -18.73 23.07
N TYR A 423 -7.72 -19.28 21.94
CA TYR A 423 -6.81 -19.82 20.94
C TYR A 423 -6.60 -18.79 19.84
N CYS A 424 -5.36 -18.40 19.65
CA CYS A 424 -4.94 -17.43 18.63
C CYS A 424 -4.39 -18.15 17.40
N TYR A 425 -5.11 -18.05 16.31
CA TYR A 425 -4.75 -18.64 15.01
C TYR A 425 -4.33 -17.56 14.02
N ASP A 426 -3.46 -17.93 13.10
CA ASP A 426 -3.03 -17.09 11.98
C ASP A 426 -3.01 -17.93 10.68
N ILE A 427 -3.44 -17.35 9.58
CA ILE A 427 -3.43 -18.05 8.29
C ILE A 427 -2.05 -17.97 7.66
N ASN A 428 -1.48 -19.12 7.31
CA ASN A 428 -0.20 -19.20 6.64
C ASN A 428 -0.20 -18.46 5.32
N SER A 429 0.36 -17.25 5.29
CA SER A 429 0.51 -16.40 4.10
C SER A 429 -0.82 -16.18 3.35
N LEU A 430 -1.83 -15.60 4.01
CA LEU A 430 -3.19 -15.39 3.48
C LEU A 430 -3.21 -14.73 2.09
N PHE A 431 -2.50 -13.61 1.90
CA PHE A 431 -2.49 -12.93 0.59
C PHE A 431 -1.85 -13.77 -0.53
N PRO A 432 -0.69 -14.42 -0.33
CA PRO A 432 -0.18 -15.40 -1.30
C PRO A 432 -1.14 -16.57 -1.57
N ALA A 433 -1.83 -17.09 -0.55
CA ALA A 433 -2.85 -18.12 -0.75
C ALA A 433 -3.98 -17.62 -1.66
N ALA A 434 -4.51 -16.43 -1.40
CA ALA A 434 -5.53 -15.80 -2.24
C ALA A 434 -5.04 -15.59 -3.69
N MET A 435 -3.77 -15.21 -3.86
CA MET A 435 -3.16 -15.06 -5.19
C MET A 435 -3.07 -16.39 -5.96
N ALA A 436 -2.81 -17.50 -5.28
CA ALA A 436 -2.65 -18.81 -5.91
C ALA A 436 -3.98 -19.49 -6.24
N GLU A 437 -4.97 -19.34 -5.36
CA GLU A 437 -6.20 -20.12 -5.40
C GLU A 437 -7.31 -19.46 -6.23
N TYR A 438 -7.33 -18.14 -6.34
CA TYR A 438 -8.44 -17.42 -6.94
C TYR A 438 -8.08 -16.73 -8.26
N PRO A 439 -9.05 -16.59 -9.19
CA PRO A 439 -8.84 -15.89 -10.45
C PRO A 439 -8.77 -14.38 -10.25
N MET A 440 -7.88 -13.72 -11.00
CA MET A 440 -7.69 -12.27 -11.01
C MET A 440 -8.37 -11.63 -12.21
N PRO A 441 -8.76 -10.33 -12.11
CA PRO A 441 -9.29 -9.57 -13.23
C PRO A 441 -8.20 -9.30 -14.27
N ILE A 442 -8.40 -9.83 -15.47
CA ILE A 442 -7.49 -9.71 -16.61
C ILE A 442 -8.21 -9.25 -17.87
N GLY A 443 -7.45 -8.92 -18.91
CA GLY A 443 -8.01 -8.45 -20.17
C GLY A 443 -8.52 -7.02 -20.11
N LYS A 444 -9.25 -6.59 -21.13
CA LYS A 444 -9.79 -5.25 -21.21
C LYS A 444 -10.94 -5.04 -20.23
N ALA A 445 -10.96 -3.91 -19.55
CA ALA A 445 -12.10 -3.49 -18.74
C ALA A 445 -13.29 -3.13 -19.64
N THR A 446 -14.44 -3.69 -19.37
CA THR A 446 -15.71 -3.31 -20.02
C THR A 446 -16.56 -2.56 -19.01
N TYR A 447 -16.76 -1.26 -19.24
CA TYR A 447 -17.67 -0.43 -18.46
C TYR A 447 -19.11 -0.77 -18.82
N PHE A 448 -20.00 -0.79 -17.83
CA PHE A 448 -21.43 -0.97 -18.02
C PHE A 448 -22.25 -0.05 -17.10
N GLU A 449 -23.44 0.31 -17.54
CA GLU A 449 -24.52 0.90 -16.74
C GLU A 449 -25.74 -0.01 -16.78
N GLY A 450 -26.48 -0.10 -15.67
CA GLY A 450 -27.55 -1.06 -15.46
C GLY A 450 -27.08 -2.36 -14.82
N ASP A 451 -27.98 -3.32 -14.68
CA ASP A 451 -27.69 -4.60 -14.04
C ASP A 451 -27.14 -5.61 -15.05
N ILE A 452 -25.80 -5.72 -15.10
CA ILE A 452 -25.10 -6.65 -16.00
C ILE A 452 -25.49 -8.12 -15.76
N ARG A 453 -25.84 -8.48 -14.51
CA ARG A 453 -26.15 -9.89 -14.17
C ARG A 453 -27.45 -10.40 -14.73
N LYS A 454 -28.36 -9.54 -15.15
CA LYS A 454 -29.54 -9.92 -15.92
C LYS A 454 -29.19 -10.61 -17.24
N TYR A 455 -28.03 -10.24 -17.82
CA TYR A 455 -27.58 -10.70 -19.14
C TYR A 455 -26.39 -11.65 -19.05
N LYS A 456 -25.57 -11.45 -18.03
CA LYS A 456 -24.39 -12.25 -17.74
C LYS A 456 -24.32 -12.56 -16.23
N PRO A 457 -25.02 -13.61 -15.79
CA PRO A 457 -25.11 -13.94 -14.36
C PRO A 457 -23.76 -14.18 -13.69
N ASP A 458 -22.78 -14.69 -14.44
CA ASP A 458 -21.39 -14.94 -14.00
C ASP A 458 -20.44 -13.76 -14.20
N ALA A 459 -20.99 -12.54 -14.46
CA ALA A 459 -20.19 -11.34 -14.66
C ALA A 459 -19.20 -11.13 -13.53
N PHE A 460 -17.93 -10.93 -13.91
CA PHE A 460 -16.81 -10.85 -13.00
C PHE A 460 -16.13 -9.51 -13.12
N GLY A 461 -15.96 -8.81 -11.98
CA GLY A 461 -15.38 -7.48 -12.00
C GLY A 461 -15.72 -6.65 -10.76
N PHE A 462 -15.84 -5.34 -10.94
CA PHE A 462 -16.11 -4.38 -9.88
C PHE A 462 -17.42 -3.66 -10.17
N PHE A 463 -18.36 -3.77 -9.24
CA PHE A 463 -19.72 -3.28 -9.42
C PHE A 463 -20.05 -2.26 -8.34
N TYR A 464 -20.52 -1.10 -8.75
CA TYR A 464 -21.08 -0.11 -7.86
C TYR A 464 -22.52 -0.51 -7.56
N CYS A 465 -22.77 -0.82 -6.31
CA CYS A 465 -24.03 -1.42 -5.88
C CYS A 465 -24.62 -0.63 -4.73
N ARG A 466 -25.96 -0.62 -4.68
CA ARG A 466 -26.68 -0.40 -3.44
C ARG A 466 -26.73 -1.72 -2.69
N VAL A 467 -26.21 -1.71 -1.47
CA VAL A 467 -26.09 -2.86 -0.58
C VAL A 467 -27.17 -2.73 0.50
N THR A 468 -27.91 -3.80 0.77
CA THR A 468 -28.79 -3.90 1.93
C THR A 468 -28.38 -5.13 2.73
N THR A 469 -28.02 -4.90 4.00
CA THR A 469 -27.58 -5.98 4.90
C THR A 469 -28.76 -6.68 5.56
N PRO A 470 -28.64 -7.95 5.96
CA PRO A 470 -29.63 -8.58 6.86
C PRO A 470 -29.69 -7.84 8.20
N GLU A 471 -30.86 -7.65 8.75
CA GLU A 471 -31.05 -6.90 10.02
C GLU A 471 -30.42 -7.60 11.23
N GLN A 472 -30.44 -8.94 11.24
CA GLN A 472 -29.99 -9.75 12.38
C GLN A 472 -28.54 -10.22 12.27
N LEU A 473 -27.77 -9.67 11.33
CA LEU A 473 -26.40 -10.09 11.13
C LEU A 473 -25.49 -9.54 12.23
N GLU A 474 -24.88 -10.41 13.02
CA GLU A 474 -24.07 -10.02 14.17
C GLU A 474 -22.71 -9.41 13.72
N HIS A 475 -22.07 -10.03 12.72
CA HIS A 475 -20.77 -9.63 12.23
C HIS A 475 -20.81 -9.36 10.72
N PRO A 476 -21.06 -8.12 10.28
CA PRO A 476 -21.04 -7.79 8.86
C PRO A 476 -19.67 -8.10 8.22
N ILE A 477 -19.70 -8.58 6.98
CA ILE A 477 -18.49 -9.05 6.28
C ILE A 477 -17.97 -8.07 5.24
N LEU A 478 -18.82 -7.19 4.71
CA LEU A 478 -18.43 -6.17 3.75
C LEU A 478 -17.93 -4.91 4.45
N GLN A 479 -16.82 -4.36 3.98
CA GLN A 479 -16.27 -3.12 4.50
C GLN A 479 -16.70 -1.93 3.64
N THR A 480 -16.98 -0.81 4.29
CA THR A 480 -17.25 0.49 3.66
C THR A 480 -16.51 1.61 4.40
N HIS A 481 -16.44 2.78 3.78
CA HIS A 481 -15.83 3.97 4.38
C HIS A 481 -16.91 4.87 4.96
N VAL A 482 -16.80 5.17 6.26
CA VAL A 482 -17.73 6.01 7.02
C VAL A 482 -17.00 7.21 7.60
N LYS A 483 -17.60 8.39 7.53
CA LYS A 483 -17.07 9.58 8.19
C LYS A 483 -17.50 9.58 9.66
N THR A 484 -16.54 9.50 10.56
CA THR A 484 -16.72 9.56 12.01
C THR A 484 -16.15 10.85 12.58
N LYS A 485 -16.37 11.13 13.87
CA LYS A 485 -15.72 12.25 14.57
C LYS A 485 -14.20 12.20 14.49
N GLY A 486 -13.61 10.99 14.43
CA GLY A 486 -12.18 10.74 14.28
C GLY A 486 -11.67 10.72 12.82
N GLY A 487 -12.47 11.18 11.84
CA GLY A 487 -12.16 11.18 10.41
C GLY A 487 -12.71 9.97 9.66
N LEU A 488 -12.26 9.77 8.42
CA LEU A 488 -12.70 8.66 7.58
C LEU A 488 -12.20 7.32 8.15
N ARG A 489 -13.12 6.37 8.36
CA ARG A 489 -12.83 5.03 8.88
C ARG A 489 -13.40 3.94 7.98
N THR A 490 -12.67 2.84 7.87
CA THR A 490 -13.17 1.63 7.22
C THR A 490 -13.84 0.77 8.27
N VAL A 491 -15.12 0.50 8.09
CA VAL A 491 -15.96 -0.25 9.03
C VAL A 491 -16.74 -1.33 8.30
N ALA A 492 -17.08 -2.41 9.00
CA ALA A 492 -18.08 -3.36 8.55
C ALA A 492 -19.42 -2.96 9.20
N ALA A 493 -20.34 -2.41 8.40
CA ALA A 493 -21.58 -1.80 8.89
C ALA A 493 -22.83 -2.58 8.47
N LEU A 494 -23.90 -2.40 9.24
CA LEU A 494 -25.27 -2.81 8.91
C LEU A 494 -26.02 -1.65 8.20
N GLY A 495 -27.14 -1.97 7.55
CA GLY A 495 -28.02 -0.97 6.93
C GLY A 495 -27.98 -0.98 5.40
N THR A 496 -28.31 0.17 4.81
CA THR A 496 -28.36 0.34 3.34
C THR A 496 -27.39 1.43 2.94
N TYR A 497 -26.47 1.12 2.02
CA TYR A 497 -25.46 2.05 1.55
C TYR A 497 -25.03 1.71 0.11
N GLU A 498 -24.32 2.62 -0.56
CA GLU A 498 -23.80 2.39 -1.90
C GLU A 498 -22.27 2.31 -1.85
N ASP A 499 -21.69 1.33 -2.54
CA ASP A 499 -20.24 1.19 -2.65
C ASP A 499 -19.81 0.44 -3.92
N MET A 500 -18.52 0.58 -4.25
CA MET A 500 -17.86 -0.23 -5.27
C MET A 500 -17.40 -1.53 -4.65
N LEU A 501 -17.84 -2.66 -5.15
CA LEU A 501 -17.52 -3.99 -4.62
C LEU A 501 -16.97 -4.92 -5.68
N PHE A 502 -16.09 -5.81 -5.27
CA PHE A 502 -15.65 -6.90 -6.13
C PHE A 502 -16.73 -7.97 -6.22
N SER A 503 -16.99 -8.47 -7.43
CA SER A 503 -18.10 -9.41 -7.70
C SER A 503 -18.07 -10.68 -6.82
N ALA A 504 -16.86 -11.18 -6.48
CA ALA A 504 -16.74 -12.34 -5.61
C ALA A 504 -17.16 -12.04 -4.16
N GLU A 505 -16.97 -10.79 -3.66
CA GLU A 505 -17.48 -10.40 -2.34
C GLU A 505 -19.01 -10.29 -2.35
N ILE A 506 -19.60 -9.81 -3.46
CA ILE A 506 -21.05 -9.80 -3.66
C ILE A 506 -21.60 -11.22 -3.59
N ASP A 507 -20.99 -12.16 -4.34
CA ASP A 507 -21.41 -13.56 -4.38
C ASP A 507 -21.28 -14.24 -2.98
N ASN A 508 -20.24 -13.91 -2.25
CA ASN A 508 -20.04 -14.42 -0.90
C ASN A 508 -21.06 -13.83 0.09
N ALA A 509 -21.34 -12.55 0.02
CA ALA A 509 -22.28 -11.86 0.91
C ALA A 509 -23.73 -12.29 0.64
N MET A 510 -24.11 -12.56 -0.60
CA MET A 510 -25.44 -13.08 -0.95
C MET A 510 -25.75 -14.39 -0.25
N LYS A 511 -24.75 -15.24 0.01
CA LYS A 511 -24.92 -16.52 0.72
C LYS A 511 -25.42 -16.37 2.16
N ILE A 512 -25.19 -15.21 2.77
CA ILE A 512 -25.60 -14.89 4.13
C ILE A 512 -26.69 -13.79 4.16
N GLY A 513 -27.43 -13.63 3.06
CA GLY A 513 -28.65 -12.84 3.00
C GLY A 513 -28.51 -11.37 2.61
N TYR A 514 -27.32 -10.90 2.19
CA TYR A 514 -27.20 -9.55 1.62
C TYR A 514 -27.96 -9.43 0.30
N LYS A 515 -28.54 -8.25 0.07
CA LYS A 515 -29.21 -7.89 -1.20
C LYS A 515 -28.45 -6.78 -1.90
N PHE A 516 -28.40 -6.85 -3.24
CA PHE A 516 -27.66 -5.91 -4.06
C PHE A 516 -28.48 -5.43 -5.24
N ASP A 517 -28.52 -4.09 -5.44
CA ASP A 517 -28.97 -3.48 -6.67
C ASP A 517 -27.72 -3.00 -7.42
N ILE A 518 -27.37 -3.67 -8.52
CA ILE A 518 -26.20 -3.30 -9.34
C ILE A 518 -26.57 -2.10 -10.21
N LEU A 519 -25.81 -1.02 -10.10
CA LEU A 519 -26.09 0.25 -10.79
C LEU A 519 -25.19 0.43 -12.02
N TRP A 520 -23.90 0.19 -11.86
CA TRP A 520 -22.90 0.29 -12.93
C TRP A 520 -21.58 -0.39 -12.49
N GLY A 521 -20.62 -0.49 -13.40
CA GLY A 521 -19.32 -1.03 -13.01
C GLY A 521 -18.42 -1.39 -14.17
N TYR A 522 -17.48 -2.28 -13.89
CA TYR A 522 -16.48 -2.78 -14.82
C TYR A 522 -16.41 -4.30 -14.78
N THR A 523 -16.55 -4.95 -15.92
CA THR A 523 -16.30 -6.40 -16.04
C THR A 523 -14.93 -6.68 -16.62
N PHE A 524 -14.41 -7.85 -16.25
CA PHE A 524 -13.11 -8.38 -16.67
C PHE A 524 -13.22 -9.87 -17.02
N LYS A 525 -12.18 -10.39 -17.67
CA LYS A 525 -11.99 -11.84 -17.81
C LYS A 525 -11.32 -12.38 -16.54
N LYS A 526 -11.56 -13.66 -16.24
CA LYS A 526 -10.92 -14.40 -15.14
C LYS A 526 -9.58 -14.98 -15.59
N GLY A 527 -8.54 -14.89 -14.73
CA GLY A 527 -7.25 -15.53 -15.02
C GLY A 527 -6.45 -15.86 -13.78
N TYR A 528 -5.92 -17.09 -13.72
CA TYR A 528 -5.02 -17.56 -12.65
C TYR A 528 -3.58 -17.17 -12.97
N ILE A 529 -3.19 -15.94 -12.64
CA ILE A 529 -1.91 -15.36 -13.07
C ILE A 529 -0.77 -15.56 -12.08
N PHE A 530 -1.07 -15.88 -10.83
CA PHE A 530 -0.08 -15.96 -9.75
C PHE A 530 0.22 -17.37 -9.25
N LYS A 531 -0.54 -18.39 -9.68
CA LYS A 531 -0.45 -19.75 -9.16
C LYS A 531 0.98 -20.30 -9.22
N ASP A 532 1.63 -20.20 -10.38
CA ASP A 532 3.00 -20.70 -10.56
C ASP A 532 4.02 -19.92 -9.75
N PHE A 533 3.88 -18.58 -9.70
CA PHE A 533 4.72 -17.71 -8.90
C PHE A 533 4.66 -18.08 -7.41
N VAL A 534 3.45 -18.15 -6.86
CA VAL A 534 3.27 -18.43 -5.44
C VAL A 534 3.74 -19.81 -5.07
N ASN A 535 3.31 -20.85 -5.83
CA ASN A 535 3.63 -22.24 -5.53
C ASN A 535 5.14 -22.49 -5.58
N LYS A 536 5.84 -21.94 -6.58
CA LYS A 536 7.29 -22.11 -6.71
C LYS A 536 8.05 -21.42 -5.58
N LEU A 537 7.71 -20.17 -5.26
CA LEU A 537 8.38 -19.44 -4.19
C LEU A 537 8.05 -20.02 -2.81
N TYR A 538 6.81 -20.45 -2.61
CA TYR A 538 6.41 -21.09 -1.35
C TYR A 538 7.11 -22.44 -1.14
N LYS A 539 7.23 -23.25 -2.19
CA LYS A 539 7.99 -24.50 -2.17
C LYS A 539 9.46 -24.23 -1.78
N PHE A 540 10.09 -23.23 -2.40
CA PHE A 540 11.46 -22.85 -2.01
C PHE A 540 11.52 -22.41 -0.54
N ARG A 541 10.57 -21.59 -0.08
CA ARG A 541 10.53 -21.14 1.31
C ARG A 541 10.53 -22.30 2.30
N ILE A 542 9.67 -23.31 2.11
CA ILE A 542 9.52 -24.42 3.07
C ILE A 542 10.65 -25.43 3.00
N GLN A 543 11.47 -25.46 1.95
CA GLN A 543 12.67 -26.30 1.83
C GLN A 543 13.80 -25.84 2.76
N TYR A 544 13.79 -24.56 3.15
CA TYR A 544 14.81 -23.98 4.02
C TYR A 544 14.32 -23.85 5.46
N SER A 545 15.21 -24.05 6.42
CA SER A 545 14.90 -23.77 7.83
C SER A 545 14.58 -22.28 8.05
N LYS A 546 13.92 -21.94 9.15
CA LYS A 546 13.55 -20.55 9.47
C LYS A 546 14.77 -19.63 9.65
N GLU A 547 15.91 -20.20 10.02
CA GLU A 547 17.19 -19.52 10.23
C GLU A 547 17.90 -19.22 8.92
N ASN A 548 17.59 -19.94 7.86
CA ASN A 548 18.22 -19.76 6.55
C ASN A 548 17.74 -18.48 5.86
N PRO A 549 18.64 -17.63 5.33
CA PRO A 549 18.30 -16.40 4.62
C PRO A 549 17.29 -16.62 3.49
N MET A 550 17.34 -17.75 2.82
CA MET A 550 16.46 -18.06 1.70
C MET A 550 14.99 -18.21 2.13
N ASN A 551 14.71 -18.77 3.33
CA ASN A 551 13.35 -18.79 3.87
C ASN A 551 12.82 -17.37 4.06
N PHE A 552 13.63 -16.50 4.67
CA PHE A 552 13.26 -15.09 4.87
C PHE A 552 13.05 -14.34 3.55
N ILE A 553 13.96 -14.47 2.60
CA ILE A 553 13.88 -13.81 1.28
C ILE A 553 12.60 -14.19 0.53
N HIS A 554 12.29 -15.49 0.43
CA HIS A 554 11.07 -15.93 -0.26
C HIS A 554 9.80 -15.48 0.45
N LYS A 555 9.80 -15.46 1.79
CA LYS A 555 8.68 -14.93 2.58
C LYS A 555 8.40 -13.45 2.26
N ILE A 556 9.43 -12.61 2.27
CA ILE A 556 9.25 -11.18 2.04
C ILE A 556 8.87 -10.86 0.59
N ILE A 557 9.40 -11.60 -0.39
CA ILE A 557 9.03 -11.45 -1.81
C ILE A 557 7.56 -11.81 -2.03
N LEU A 558 7.11 -12.96 -1.50
CA LEU A 558 5.71 -13.40 -1.60
C LEU A 558 4.74 -12.36 -1.04
N ASN A 559 5.05 -11.79 0.11
CA ASN A 559 4.17 -10.84 0.78
C ASN A 559 4.21 -9.42 0.17
N SER A 560 5.19 -9.14 -0.69
CA SER A 560 5.42 -7.78 -1.21
C SER A 560 4.77 -7.52 -2.57
N LEU A 561 4.45 -8.56 -3.34
CA LEU A 561 4.02 -8.42 -4.74
C LEU A 561 2.65 -7.74 -4.86
N TYR A 562 1.65 -8.17 -4.08
CA TYR A 562 0.28 -7.69 -4.26
C TYR A 562 0.14 -6.17 -4.06
N GLY A 563 0.83 -5.63 -3.06
CA GLY A 563 0.79 -4.20 -2.77
C GLY A 563 1.36 -3.33 -3.90
N ARG A 564 2.28 -3.88 -4.70
CA ARG A 564 2.85 -3.18 -5.85
C ARG A 564 1.82 -2.92 -6.95
N PHE A 565 0.85 -3.80 -7.15
CA PHE A 565 -0.26 -3.58 -8.08
C PHE A 565 -1.20 -2.47 -7.61
N GLY A 566 -1.35 -2.28 -6.30
CA GLY A 566 -2.25 -1.28 -5.70
C GLY A 566 -1.65 0.11 -5.50
N MET A 567 -0.44 0.37 -5.98
CA MET A 567 0.17 1.71 -5.89
C MET A 567 -0.73 2.77 -6.54
N ASP A 568 -0.56 4.02 -6.11
CA ASP A 568 -1.21 5.16 -6.75
C ASP A 568 -0.73 5.27 -8.20
N ASP A 569 -1.67 5.40 -9.13
CA ASP A 569 -1.40 5.57 -10.56
C ASP A 569 -1.14 7.03 -10.95
N ARG A 570 -1.35 7.97 -10.01
CA ARG A 570 -1.05 9.38 -10.23
C ARG A 570 0.46 9.58 -10.23
N PHE A 571 0.97 10.17 -11.30
CA PHE A 571 2.36 10.56 -11.36
C PHE A 571 2.58 11.80 -10.51
N LYS A 572 3.56 11.70 -9.63
CA LYS A 572 4.08 12.80 -8.84
C LYS A 572 5.51 13.06 -9.26
N THR A 573 5.83 14.30 -9.42
CA THR A 573 7.21 14.74 -9.65
C THR A 573 7.67 15.54 -8.47
N SER A 574 8.85 15.23 -7.97
CA SER A 574 9.51 16.02 -6.91
C SER A 574 10.50 16.97 -7.57
N ILE A 575 10.34 18.26 -7.33
CA ILE A 575 11.13 19.32 -7.93
C ILE A 575 11.79 20.12 -6.81
N LEU A 576 13.09 20.38 -6.94
CA LEU A 576 13.81 21.29 -6.07
C LEU A 576 13.91 22.65 -6.78
N ILE A 577 13.48 23.69 -6.08
CA ILE A 577 13.58 25.08 -6.57
C ILE A 577 14.15 25.98 -5.47
N ASN A 578 14.75 27.10 -5.84
CA ASN A 578 15.13 28.12 -4.86
C ASN A 578 13.90 28.77 -4.26
N LYS A 579 13.98 29.18 -3.00
CA LYS A 579 12.86 29.88 -2.31
C LYS A 579 12.38 31.10 -3.09
N GLU A 580 13.30 31.82 -3.73
CA GLU A 580 13.02 33.03 -4.52
C GLU A 580 12.18 32.76 -5.77
N ASP A 581 12.31 31.58 -6.38
CA ASP A 581 11.60 31.19 -7.62
C ASP A 581 10.17 30.69 -7.34
N TYR A 582 9.83 30.42 -6.06
CA TYR A 582 8.56 29.80 -5.68
C TYR A 582 7.31 30.59 -6.11
N PRO A 583 7.26 31.94 -5.98
CA PRO A 583 6.06 32.69 -6.39
C PRO A 583 5.70 32.54 -7.87
N ASN A 584 6.71 32.45 -8.73
CA ASN A 584 6.49 32.22 -10.16
C ASN A 584 6.13 30.77 -10.45
N PHE A 585 6.77 29.83 -9.77
CA PHE A 585 6.48 28.41 -9.87
C PHE A 585 5.04 28.08 -9.43
N GLU A 586 4.58 28.66 -8.32
CA GLU A 586 3.24 28.48 -7.79
C GLU A 586 2.16 28.98 -8.78
N LYS A 587 2.34 30.16 -9.40
CA LYS A 587 1.42 30.70 -10.40
C LYS A 587 1.22 29.72 -11.57
N VAL A 588 2.29 29.12 -12.07
CA VAL A 588 2.25 28.17 -13.20
C VAL A 588 1.66 26.82 -12.80
N ASN A 589 1.88 26.39 -11.54
CA ASN A 589 1.52 25.08 -11.06
C ASN A 589 0.35 25.07 -10.06
N TYR A 590 -0.39 26.18 -9.99
CA TYR A 590 -1.53 26.33 -9.07
C TYR A 590 -2.53 25.15 -9.18
N GLY A 591 -2.87 24.57 -8.04
CA GLY A 591 -3.76 23.40 -7.94
C GLY A 591 -3.12 22.07 -8.33
N ARG A 592 -1.82 22.04 -8.66
CA ARG A 592 -1.04 20.83 -8.92
C ARG A 592 -0.08 20.52 -7.78
N ILE A 593 0.24 21.49 -6.95
CA ILE A 593 1.13 21.33 -5.80
C ILE A 593 0.43 20.45 -4.78
N LEU A 594 1.09 19.38 -4.37
CA LEU A 594 0.59 18.38 -3.44
C LEU A 594 1.19 18.53 -2.04
N ASP A 595 2.49 18.85 -1.99
CA ASP A 595 3.23 19.00 -0.74
C ASP A 595 4.45 19.89 -0.95
N ILE A 596 4.86 20.62 0.10
CA ILE A 596 6.03 21.48 0.11
C ILE A 596 6.84 21.17 1.36
N THR A 597 8.10 20.79 1.16
CA THR A 597 9.06 20.61 2.25
C THR A 597 10.12 21.71 2.17
N THR A 598 10.25 22.50 3.23
CA THR A 598 11.26 23.55 3.31
C THR A 598 12.63 22.94 3.59
N LEU A 599 13.61 23.37 2.80
CA LEU A 599 15.03 23.12 3.00
C LEU A 599 15.72 24.44 3.37
N ASP A 600 17.02 24.40 3.63
CA ASP A 600 17.79 25.62 3.97
C ASP A 600 17.53 26.79 2.97
N ASN A 601 17.99 26.68 1.73
CA ASN A 601 17.81 27.70 0.71
C ASN A 601 16.86 27.32 -0.43
N SER A 602 16.20 26.17 -0.33
CA SER A 602 15.37 25.62 -1.40
C SER A 602 14.06 25.09 -0.87
N LEU A 603 13.13 24.84 -1.77
CA LEU A 603 11.88 24.15 -1.51
C LEU A 603 11.86 22.86 -2.31
N LEU A 604 11.54 21.76 -1.65
CA LEU A 604 11.23 20.49 -2.28
C LEU A 604 9.72 20.41 -2.46
N ILE A 605 9.27 20.44 -3.69
CA ILE A 605 7.85 20.52 -4.03
C ILE A 605 7.42 19.22 -4.71
N GLU A 606 6.39 18.57 -4.18
CA GLU A 606 5.71 17.50 -4.88
C GLU A 606 4.56 18.06 -5.70
N ILE A 607 4.56 17.82 -7.00
CA ILE A 607 3.48 18.22 -7.91
C ILE A 607 2.82 17.01 -8.57
N GLU A 608 1.52 17.11 -8.84
CA GLU A 608 0.82 16.16 -9.69
C GLU A 608 1.19 16.44 -11.15
N SER A 609 1.66 15.43 -11.87
CA SER A 609 2.01 15.56 -13.30
C SER A 609 0.77 15.77 -14.15
N ASP A 610 0.84 16.66 -15.16
CA ASP A 610 -0.30 17.15 -15.93
C ASP A 610 -1.03 16.08 -16.71
N ASP A 611 -0.34 15.06 -17.14
CA ASP A 611 -0.96 14.10 -18.04
C ASP A 611 -0.35 12.71 -17.92
N THR A 612 -1.09 11.85 -17.24
CA THR A 612 -0.79 10.41 -17.21
C THR A 612 -0.75 9.82 -18.63
N ASN A 613 -1.50 10.42 -19.58
CA ASN A 613 -1.58 9.93 -20.95
C ASN A 613 -0.38 10.40 -21.78
N THR A 614 0.07 11.66 -21.63
CA THR A 614 1.21 12.19 -22.38
C THR A 614 2.53 11.53 -21.96
N MET A 615 2.71 11.26 -20.65
CA MET A 615 3.87 10.49 -20.19
C MET A 615 3.82 9.04 -20.68
N LEU A 616 2.64 8.46 -20.81
CA LEU A 616 2.44 7.13 -21.36
C LEU A 616 2.78 7.08 -22.84
N ASP A 617 2.55 8.13 -23.61
CA ASP A 617 2.81 8.20 -25.04
C ASP A 617 4.31 8.41 -25.34
N ASN A 618 5.04 9.06 -24.46
CA ASN A 618 6.48 9.35 -24.64
C ASN A 618 7.40 8.19 -24.19
N GLY A 619 6.87 7.00 -23.90
CA GLY A 619 7.68 5.82 -23.54
C GLY A 619 8.38 5.91 -22.17
N SER A 620 8.07 6.93 -21.36
CA SER A 620 8.55 7.00 -19.99
C SER A 620 8.03 5.83 -19.15
N GLU A 621 8.84 5.29 -18.24
CA GLU A 621 8.48 4.14 -17.39
C GLU A 621 7.25 4.50 -16.55
N THR A 622 6.12 3.97 -16.94
CA THR A 622 4.88 4.06 -16.18
C THR A 622 4.97 3.15 -14.96
N HIS A 623 4.20 3.44 -13.92
CA HIS A 623 4.20 2.61 -12.71
C HIS A 623 3.74 1.17 -12.95
N ASN A 624 3.24 0.82 -14.13
CA ASN A 624 2.73 -0.51 -14.44
C ASN A 624 1.79 -1.03 -13.33
N VAL A 625 0.79 -0.24 -12.95
CA VAL A 625 -0.13 -0.54 -11.85
C VAL A 625 -1.42 -1.17 -12.34
N ASN A 626 -2.05 -1.94 -11.48
CA ASN A 626 -3.36 -2.50 -11.72
C ASN A 626 -4.09 -2.67 -10.38
N VAL A 627 -4.80 -1.63 -9.96
CA VAL A 627 -5.53 -1.64 -8.69
C VAL A 627 -6.63 -2.70 -8.63
N SER A 628 -7.15 -3.16 -9.78
CA SER A 628 -8.16 -4.21 -9.80
C SER A 628 -7.60 -5.56 -9.29
N ILE A 629 -6.35 -5.86 -9.60
CA ILE A 629 -5.66 -7.05 -9.05
C ILE A 629 -5.45 -6.92 -7.55
N ALA A 630 -4.93 -5.79 -7.09
CA ALA A 630 -4.70 -5.58 -5.66
C ALA A 630 -6.00 -5.63 -4.86
N SER A 631 -7.08 -4.99 -5.36
CA SER A 631 -8.40 -5.04 -4.74
C SER A 631 -8.97 -6.45 -4.73
N ALA A 632 -8.86 -7.20 -5.81
CA ALA A 632 -9.31 -8.59 -5.87
C ALA A 632 -8.59 -9.48 -4.84
N ILE A 633 -7.27 -9.33 -4.69
CA ILE A 633 -6.48 -10.12 -3.72
C ILE A 633 -6.94 -9.83 -2.28
N THR A 634 -7.09 -8.55 -1.93
CA THR A 634 -7.55 -8.19 -0.58
C THR A 634 -9.01 -8.58 -0.34
N ALA A 635 -9.86 -8.54 -1.37
CA ALA A 635 -11.23 -9.01 -1.32
C ALA A 635 -11.29 -10.53 -1.07
N TYR A 636 -10.51 -11.33 -1.78
CA TYR A 636 -10.42 -12.77 -1.54
C TYR A 636 -9.91 -13.09 -0.13
N ALA A 637 -8.92 -12.34 0.37
CA ALA A 637 -8.47 -12.50 1.75
C ALA A 637 -9.61 -12.25 2.76
N ARG A 638 -10.43 -11.20 2.54
CA ARG A 638 -11.62 -10.95 3.38
C ARG A 638 -12.67 -12.04 3.24
N ILE A 639 -12.87 -12.60 2.04
CA ILE A 639 -13.78 -13.74 1.81
C ILE A 639 -13.33 -14.95 2.61
N VAL A 640 -12.03 -15.29 2.58
CA VAL A 640 -11.47 -16.38 3.36
C VAL A 640 -11.70 -16.18 4.85
N MET A 641 -11.44 -14.97 5.35
CA MET A 641 -11.66 -14.63 6.76
C MET A 641 -13.13 -14.58 7.16
N SER A 642 -14.03 -14.27 6.23
CA SER A 642 -15.48 -14.16 6.52
C SER A 642 -16.13 -15.48 6.92
N GLN A 643 -15.56 -16.62 6.55
CA GLN A 643 -16.08 -17.95 6.95
C GLN A 643 -16.09 -18.16 8.46
N PHE A 644 -15.22 -17.46 9.19
CA PHE A 644 -15.15 -17.54 10.66
C PHE A 644 -16.10 -16.57 11.35
N LYS A 645 -16.76 -15.66 10.61
CA LYS A 645 -17.74 -14.73 11.13
C LYS A 645 -19.15 -15.35 11.05
N ASN A 646 -19.98 -15.02 12.00
CA ASN A 646 -21.38 -15.48 12.04
C ASN A 646 -21.59 -17.01 12.12
N ASN A 647 -20.58 -17.75 12.53
CA ASN A 647 -20.74 -19.15 12.86
C ASN A 647 -21.11 -19.27 14.35
N PRO A 648 -22.30 -19.78 14.72
CA PRO A 648 -22.78 -19.78 16.10
C PRO A 648 -21.93 -20.64 17.06
N LYS A 649 -21.16 -21.58 16.54
CA LYS A 649 -20.23 -22.41 17.33
C LYS A 649 -18.90 -21.72 17.63
N LEU A 650 -18.59 -20.63 16.93
CA LEU A 650 -17.31 -19.94 17.01
C LEU A 650 -17.49 -18.59 17.71
N LYS A 651 -17.01 -18.49 18.95
CA LYS A 651 -17.00 -17.26 19.71
C LYS A 651 -15.74 -16.46 19.32
N LEU A 652 -15.95 -15.28 18.72
CA LEU A 652 -14.85 -14.40 18.32
C LEU A 652 -14.55 -13.37 19.42
N PHE A 653 -13.30 -13.30 19.84
CA PHE A 653 -12.77 -12.22 20.68
C PHE A 653 -12.20 -11.09 19.84
N TYR A 654 -11.34 -11.45 18.85
CA TYR A 654 -10.59 -10.48 18.08
C TYR A 654 -10.21 -11.05 16.71
N THR A 655 -10.13 -10.17 15.72
CA THR A 655 -9.58 -10.50 14.40
C THR A 655 -8.63 -9.41 13.93
N ASP A 656 -7.55 -9.79 13.24
CA ASP A 656 -6.65 -8.83 12.60
C ASP A 656 -6.09 -9.39 11.29
N THR A 657 -6.68 -8.97 10.18
CA THR A 657 -6.27 -9.31 8.81
C THR A 657 -6.33 -10.81 8.50
N ASP A 658 -5.41 -11.60 9.02
CA ASP A 658 -5.21 -13.05 8.82
C ASP A 658 -5.23 -13.85 10.12
N SER A 659 -5.49 -13.19 11.25
CA SER A 659 -5.59 -13.84 12.57
C SER A 659 -6.99 -13.80 13.14
N ILE A 660 -7.34 -14.87 13.88
CA ILE A 660 -8.55 -15.00 14.66
C ILE A 660 -8.21 -15.44 16.08
N HIS A 661 -8.89 -14.83 17.07
CA HIS A 661 -8.82 -15.23 18.46
C HIS A 661 -10.19 -15.75 18.89
N THR A 662 -10.26 -17.01 19.25
CA THR A 662 -11.52 -17.73 19.48
C THR A 662 -11.43 -18.69 20.68
N ASN A 663 -12.58 -19.18 21.12
CA ASN A 663 -12.66 -20.20 22.18
C ASN A 663 -12.36 -21.62 21.69
N LEU A 664 -12.38 -21.90 20.39
CA LEU A 664 -12.25 -23.26 19.87
C LEU A 664 -10.80 -23.72 19.85
N SER A 665 -10.55 -24.89 20.44
CA SER A 665 -9.27 -25.61 20.35
C SER A 665 -8.95 -26.06 18.93
N PRO A 666 -7.70 -26.45 18.63
CA PRO A 666 -7.34 -26.97 17.29
C PRO A 666 -8.18 -28.16 16.84
N THR A 667 -8.55 -29.04 17.77
CA THR A 667 -9.41 -30.20 17.48
C THR A 667 -10.80 -29.75 17.09
N GLU A 668 -11.45 -28.92 17.90
CA GLU A 668 -12.81 -28.40 17.65
C GLU A 668 -12.84 -27.54 16.36
N MET A 669 -11.78 -26.74 16.13
CA MET A 669 -11.66 -25.95 14.91
C MET A 669 -11.57 -26.87 13.67
N ASN A 670 -10.83 -27.97 13.77
CA ASN A 670 -10.67 -28.90 12.67
C ASN A 670 -11.92 -29.78 12.46
N GLU A 671 -12.71 -30.06 13.50
CA GLU A 671 -14.03 -30.68 13.39
C GLU A 671 -15.02 -29.74 12.67
N LEU A 672 -15.00 -28.46 13.00
CA LEU A 672 -15.88 -27.46 12.40
C LEU A 672 -15.51 -27.13 10.95
N TYR A 673 -14.21 -27.12 10.66
CA TYR A 673 -13.63 -26.84 9.34
C TYR A 673 -12.58 -27.91 8.99
N PRO A 674 -12.98 -29.07 8.44
CA PRO A 674 -12.10 -30.21 8.21
C PRO A 674 -10.84 -29.85 7.42
N GLY A 675 -9.67 -30.19 7.95
CA GLY A 675 -8.39 -29.92 7.33
C GLY A 675 -7.98 -28.46 7.29
N ILE A 676 -8.57 -27.59 8.13
CA ILE A 676 -8.20 -26.16 8.19
C ILE A 676 -6.89 -25.94 8.95
N ILE A 677 -6.56 -26.78 9.92
CA ILE A 677 -5.37 -26.66 10.74
C ILE A 677 -4.19 -27.37 10.08
N ASP A 678 -3.17 -26.62 9.71
CA ASP A 678 -1.89 -27.11 9.24
C ASP A 678 -0.81 -26.01 9.39
N ASN A 679 0.24 -26.34 10.13
CA ASN A 679 1.30 -25.37 10.47
C ASN A 679 2.19 -24.97 9.28
N LYS A 680 2.13 -25.71 8.16
CA LYS A 680 3.04 -25.54 7.01
C LYS A 680 2.32 -25.22 5.71
N SER A 681 1.12 -25.72 5.51
CA SER A 681 0.39 -25.57 4.25
C SER A 681 -0.10 -24.14 4.05
N LEU A 682 0.05 -23.65 2.82
CA LEU A 682 -0.38 -22.32 2.40
C LEU A 682 -1.91 -22.18 2.59
N GLY A 683 -2.34 -21.06 3.16
CA GLY A 683 -3.76 -20.77 3.34
C GLY A 683 -4.44 -21.50 4.50
N LYS A 684 -3.70 -22.33 5.25
CA LYS A 684 -4.21 -23.04 6.43
C LYS A 684 -3.91 -22.29 7.73
N LEU A 685 -4.70 -22.55 8.75
CA LEU A 685 -4.51 -21.99 10.08
C LEU A 685 -3.37 -22.70 10.81
N LYS A 686 -2.53 -21.93 11.44
CA LYS A 686 -1.57 -22.38 12.47
C LYS A 686 -1.96 -21.78 13.80
N ILE A 687 -1.78 -22.53 14.88
CA ILE A 687 -1.89 -21.97 16.21
C ILE A 687 -0.64 -21.17 16.55
N GLU A 688 -0.80 -19.94 17.03
CA GLU A 688 0.31 -19.10 17.46
C GLU A 688 0.43 -19.04 18.97
N ASN A 689 -0.66 -18.92 19.68
CA ASN A 689 -0.68 -18.85 21.15
C ASN A 689 -1.96 -19.47 21.71
N ILE A 690 -1.84 -20.06 22.90
CA ILE A 690 -2.94 -20.42 23.77
C ILE A 690 -2.89 -19.46 24.96
N VAL A 691 -3.98 -18.77 25.21
CA VAL A 691 -4.02 -17.62 26.11
C VAL A 691 -4.95 -17.91 27.27
N THR A 692 -4.46 -17.72 28.49
CA THR A 692 -5.23 -17.87 29.74
C THR A 692 -5.92 -16.57 30.13
N LYS A 693 -5.31 -15.42 29.85
CA LYS A 693 -5.89 -14.09 30.09
C LYS A 693 -5.72 -13.19 28.89
N ALA A 694 -6.80 -12.57 28.43
CA ALA A 694 -6.84 -11.67 27.31
C ALA A 694 -7.65 -10.41 27.64
N PHE A 695 -7.10 -9.24 27.25
CA PHE A 695 -7.78 -7.96 27.28
C PHE A 695 -7.62 -7.26 25.95
N TYR A 696 -8.74 -7.03 25.24
CA TYR A 696 -8.79 -6.36 23.95
C TYR A 696 -9.48 -5.01 24.14
N ILE A 697 -8.74 -3.92 24.04
CA ILE A 697 -9.24 -2.57 24.31
C ILE A 697 -9.73 -1.87 23.03
N ALA A 698 -8.96 -2.06 21.95
CA ALA A 698 -9.22 -1.48 20.64
C ALA A 698 -8.47 -2.26 19.53
N PRO A 699 -8.76 -2.01 18.25
CA PRO A 699 -7.95 -2.55 17.16
C PRO A 699 -6.46 -2.26 17.35
N LYS A 700 -5.65 -3.33 17.45
CA LYS A 700 -4.19 -3.30 17.70
C LYS A 700 -3.79 -2.75 19.08
N VAL A 701 -4.70 -2.85 20.07
CA VAL A 701 -4.44 -2.54 21.49
C VAL A 701 -4.95 -3.68 22.35
N TYR A 702 -4.05 -4.55 22.81
CA TYR A 702 -4.41 -5.71 23.62
C TYR A 702 -3.26 -6.21 24.50
N TYR A 703 -3.61 -6.95 25.56
CA TYR A 703 -2.75 -7.71 26.46
C TYR A 703 -3.16 -9.19 26.42
N LEU A 704 -2.18 -10.08 26.30
CA LEU A 704 -2.38 -11.52 26.32
C LEU A 704 -1.36 -12.16 27.28
N LYS A 705 -1.83 -13.03 28.17
CA LYS A 705 -0.99 -13.92 28.96
C LYS A 705 -1.19 -15.34 28.48
N THR A 706 -0.13 -15.96 27.99
CA THR A 706 -0.18 -17.29 27.42
C THR A 706 -0.12 -18.38 28.51
N ILE A 707 -0.41 -19.62 28.14
CA ILE A 707 -0.38 -20.75 29.07
C ILE A 707 1.00 -21.02 29.65
N ASP A 708 2.07 -20.68 28.92
CA ASP A 708 3.47 -20.71 29.34
C ASP A 708 3.92 -19.42 30.06
N ASN A 709 2.99 -18.63 30.54
CA ASN A 709 3.18 -17.37 31.27
C ASN A 709 3.92 -16.26 30.48
N LYS A 710 4.01 -16.36 29.17
CA LYS A 710 4.55 -15.30 28.33
C LYS A 710 3.53 -14.18 28.23
N ILE A 711 3.99 -12.93 28.40
CA ILE A 711 3.17 -11.73 28.23
C ILE A 711 3.38 -11.14 26.84
N ILE A 712 2.29 -10.86 26.14
CA ILE A 712 2.28 -10.22 24.81
C ILE A 712 1.41 -8.96 24.91
N ILE A 713 2.06 -7.81 24.78
CA ILE A 713 1.38 -6.51 24.76
C ILE A 713 1.55 -5.86 23.39
N LYS A 714 0.44 -5.42 22.81
CA LYS A 714 0.43 -4.62 21.57
C LYS A 714 -0.32 -3.33 21.81
N VAL A 715 0.33 -2.21 21.52
CA VAL A 715 -0.29 -0.88 21.58
C VAL A 715 0.18 -0.10 20.37
N LYS A 716 -0.71 0.06 19.39
CA LYS A 716 -0.41 0.81 18.16
C LYS A 716 -0.04 2.25 18.49
N GLY A 717 1.17 2.67 18.09
CA GLY A 717 1.65 4.05 18.26
C GLY A 717 2.49 4.29 19.51
N LEU A 718 2.58 3.33 20.41
CA LEU A 718 3.51 3.35 21.56
C LEU A 718 4.78 2.58 21.19
N ASN A 719 5.95 3.20 21.43
CA ASN A 719 7.25 2.62 21.04
C ASN A 719 7.71 1.51 21.97
N LYS A 720 7.49 1.67 23.30
CA LYS A 720 7.85 0.70 24.34
C LYS A 720 6.62 0.35 25.16
N THR A 721 6.39 -0.92 25.38
CA THR A 721 5.22 -1.44 26.12
C THR A 721 5.60 -2.05 27.48
N ASP A 722 6.90 -2.09 27.83
CA ASP A 722 7.42 -2.77 29.01
C ASP A 722 6.94 -2.17 30.34
N SER A 723 6.46 -0.92 30.31
CA SER A 723 5.90 -0.21 31.46
C SER A 723 4.38 -0.42 31.64
N LEU A 724 3.77 -1.30 30.83
CA LEU A 724 2.35 -1.60 30.91
C LEU A 724 2.14 -2.93 31.65
N SER A 725 1.17 -2.94 32.56
CA SER A 725 0.85 -4.10 33.39
C SER A 725 -0.51 -4.70 33.01
N GLU A 726 -0.84 -5.84 33.59
CA GLU A 726 -2.18 -6.46 33.49
C GLU A 726 -3.25 -5.57 34.08
N GLU A 727 -2.97 -4.94 35.25
CA GLU A 727 -3.88 -4.03 35.96
C GLU A 727 -4.20 -2.80 35.09
N ASP A 728 -3.22 -2.29 34.34
CA ASP A 728 -3.43 -1.21 33.37
C ASP A 728 -4.54 -1.60 32.36
N PHE A 729 -4.49 -2.80 31.80
CA PHE A 729 -5.49 -3.27 30.83
C PHE A 729 -6.84 -3.59 31.48
N GLN A 730 -6.87 -4.07 32.72
CA GLN A 730 -8.12 -4.23 33.47
C GLN A 730 -8.83 -2.88 33.69
N GLN A 731 -8.08 -1.85 34.08
CA GLN A 731 -8.62 -0.49 34.24
C GLN A 731 -9.14 0.09 32.92
N LEU A 732 -8.46 -0.19 31.81
CA LEU A 732 -8.89 0.25 30.47
C LEU A 732 -10.21 -0.39 30.01
N LEU A 733 -10.73 -1.44 30.66
CA LEU A 733 -12.06 -1.97 30.39
C LEU A 733 -13.18 -1.09 30.96
N ILE A 734 -12.89 -0.21 31.91
CA ILE A 734 -13.87 0.71 32.51
C ILE A 734 -14.07 1.89 31.56
N LYS A 735 -15.31 2.27 31.33
CA LYS A 735 -15.70 3.38 30.45
C LYS A 735 -15.01 4.69 30.85
N ASN A 736 -14.50 5.40 29.86
CA ASN A 736 -13.81 6.67 29.99
C ASN A 736 -12.44 6.60 30.72
N ASN A 737 -11.98 5.43 31.14
CA ASN A 737 -10.63 5.31 31.69
C ASN A 737 -9.58 5.39 30.57
N SER A 738 -8.48 6.01 30.92
CA SER A 738 -7.33 6.14 30.02
C SER A 738 -6.02 6.02 30.79
N ILE A 739 -4.98 5.57 30.10
CA ILE A 739 -3.62 5.51 30.64
C ILE A 739 -2.75 6.41 29.78
N ILE A 740 -1.96 7.24 30.44
CA ILE A 740 -1.06 8.20 29.78
C ILE A 740 0.37 7.70 29.98
N LYS A 741 1.08 7.50 28.89
CA LYS A 741 2.51 7.16 28.87
C LYS A 741 3.27 8.26 28.14
N SER A 742 4.45 8.55 28.63
CA SER A 742 5.39 9.46 27.99
C SER A 742 6.30 8.70 27.05
N GLN A 743 6.56 9.22 25.87
CA GLN A 743 7.49 8.64 24.90
C GLN A 743 8.22 9.72 24.11
N ASP A 744 9.49 9.47 23.82
CA ASP A 744 10.25 10.31 22.92
C ASP A 744 9.88 10.02 21.48
N LYS A 745 9.60 11.07 20.72
CA LYS A 745 9.25 11.02 19.32
C LYS A 745 10.20 11.88 18.50
N MET A 746 10.67 11.31 17.39
CA MET A 746 11.58 11.97 16.47
C MET A 746 10.80 12.74 15.40
N TYR A 747 11.08 14.03 15.29
CA TYR A 747 10.53 14.94 14.28
C TYR A 747 11.64 15.38 13.34
N LYS A 748 11.38 15.28 12.05
CA LYS A 748 12.32 15.65 11.01
C LYS A 748 12.29 17.15 10.78
N SER A 749 13.45 17.80 10.78
CA SER A 749 13.62 19.15 10.28
C SER A 749 14.62 19.13 9.13
N PHE A 750 14.08 19.13 7.91
CA PHE A 750 14.92 19.20 6.71
C PHE A 750 15.57 20.58 6.55
N GLU A 751 14.91 21.65 7.02
CA GLU A 751 15.44 23.00 7.01
C GLU A 751 16.71 23.12 7.85
N ASP A 752 16.69 22.58 9.07
CA ASP A 752 17.83 22.57 9.97
C ASP A 752 18.79 21.39 9.79
N SER A 753 18.54 20.49 8.85
CA SER A 753 19.30 19.23 8.66
C SER A 753 19.45 18.43 9.96
N THR A 754 18.38 18.34 10.77
CA THR A 754 18.41 17.67 12.07
C THR A 754 17.12 16.89 12.37
N ILE A 755 17.22 16.02 13.35
CA ILE A 755 16.05 15.36 13.94
C ILE A 755 15.86 15.93 15.35
N ILE A 756 14.63 16.39 15.61
CA ILE A 756 14.25 16.93 16.91
C ILE A 756 13.55 15.84 17.70
N ILE A 757 14.09 15.52 18.88
CA ILE A 757 13.47 14.61 19.84
C ILE A 757 12.57 15.44 20.76
N LYS A 758 11.28 15.11 20.77
CA LYS A 758 10.31 15.72 21.68
C LYS A 758 9.64 14.64 22.50
N ASN A 759 9.56 14.86 23.80
CA ASN A 759 8.76 14.04 24.67
C ASN A 759 7.27 14.30 24.37
N GLN A 760 6.52 13.25 24.13
CA GLN A 760 5.09 13.32 23.80
C GLN A 760 4.31 12.38 24.71
N LEU A 761 3.23 12.88 25.27
CA LEU A 761 2.26 12.08 25.96
C LEU A 761 1.44 11.25 24.96
N TYR A 762 1.29 9.98 25.25
CA TYR A 762 0.48 9.04 24.50
C TYR A 762 -0.64 8.49 25.37
N THR A 763 -1.88 8.72 24.96
CA THR A 763 -3.05 8.27 25.68
C THR A 763 -3.57 6.95 25.12
N ILE A 764 -3.66 5.93 25.94
CA ILE A 764 -4.26 4.64 25.64
C ILE A 764 -5.66 4.65 26.21
N GLN A 765 -6.65 4.39 25.36
CA GLN A 765 -8.06 4.35 25.76
C GLN A 765 -8.88 3.50 24.80
N GLN A 766 -10.09 3.16 25.21
CA GLN A 766 -11.08 2.54 24.34
C GLN A 766 -11.41 3.46 23.15
N THR A 767 -11.75 2.85 22.01
CA THR A 767 -12.18 3.62 20.83
C THR A 767 -13.40 2.97 20.20
N ASP A 768 -14.39 3.78 19.84
CA ASP A 768 -15.59 3.39 19.10
C ASP A 768 -15.45 3.61 17.58
N ASN A 769 -14.25 3.84 17.10
CA ASN A 769 -13.97 4.24 15.71
C ASN A 769 -14.41 3.22 14.64
N LYS A 770 -14.57 1.94 15.01
CA LYS A 770 -14.93 0.86 14.07
C LYS A 770 -16.21 0.15 14.42
N ARG A 771 -16.48 0.00 15.70
CA ARG A 771 -17.64 -0.68 16.24
C ARG A 771 -18.16 0.07 17.48
N GLN A 772 -19.44 0.02 17.71
CA GLN A 772 -20.07 0.60 18.90
C GLN A 772 -19.73 -0.25 20.12
N LEU A 773 -19.24 0.37 21.18
CA LEU A 773 -18.89 -0.30 22.44
C LEU A 773 -20.14 -0.49 23.33
N ILE A 774 -20.25 -1.66 23.97
CA ILE A 774 -21.36 -2.03 24.85
C ILE A 774 -20.83 -2.21 26.27
N TYR A 775 -21.48 -1.56 27.23
CA TYR A 775 -21.10 -1.57 28.63
C TYR A 775 -22.19 -2.22 29.48
N ASN A 776 -21.79 -2.86 30.59
CA ASN A 776 -22.72 -3.31 31.62
C ASN A 776 -23.12 -2.15 32.54
N SER A 777 -23.99 -2.46 33.55
CA SER A 777 -24.44 -1.49 34.55
C SER A 777 -23.31 -0.89 35.42
N SER A 778 -22.18 -1.58 35.52
CA SER A 778 -20.97 -1.13 36.23
C SER A 778 -19.99 -0.35 35.32
N ASN A 779 -20.44 0.11 34.15
CA ASN A 779 -19.60 0.80 33.16
C ASN A 779 -18.39 -0.02 32.65
N GLN A 780 -18.43 -1.33 32.76
CA GLN A 780 -17.40 -2.20 32.23
C GLN A 780 -17.73 -2.60 30.79
N LEU A 781 -16.76 -2.51 29.89
CA LEU A 781 -16.85 -2.95 28.51
C LEU A 781 -17.05 -4.47 28.45
N ILE A 782 -18.13 -4.91 27.82
CA ILE A 782 -18.51 -6.33 27.74
C ILE A 782 -18.55 -6.87 26.30
N ALA A 783 -18.80 -6.02 25.33
CA ALA A 783 -18.90 -6.41 23.92
C ALA A 783 -18.77 -5.20 22.99
N SER A 784 -18.72 -5.47 21.72
CA SER A 784 -18.93 -4.47 20.68
C SER A 784 -19.93 -4.95 19.63
N LYS A 785 -20.65 -4.03 19.00
CA LYS A 785 -21.55 -4.32 17.88
C LYS A 785 -21.24 -3.46 16.66
N ALA A 786 -21.69 -3.91 15.50
CA ALA A 786 -21.53 -3.17 14.25
C ALA A 786 -22.34 -1.88 14.27
N TYR A 787 -21.84 -0.83 13.61
CA TYR A 787 -22.62 0.37 13.35
C TYR A 787 -23.73 0.09 12.35
N LYS A 788 -24.85 0.80 12.48
CA LYS A 788 -25.90 0.88 11.47
C LYS A 788 -25.74 2.21 10.73
N ILE A 789 -25.75 2.16 9.39
CA ILE A 789 -25.57 3.32 8.53
C ILE A 789 -26.70 3.43 7.50
N ASN A 790 -26.92 4.66 7.03
CA ASN A 790 -27.86 4.98 5.97
C ASN A 790 -27.17 5.14 4.60
N LEU A 791 -27.92 5.51 3.55
CA LEU A 791 -27.43 5.76 2.20
C LEU A 791 -26.35 6.86 2.10
N ASN A 792 -26.36 7.82 3.01
CA ASN A 792 -25.35 8.87 3.10
C ASN A 792 -24.09 8.40 3.83
N LYS A 793 -24.03 7.14 4.26
CA LYS A 793 -22.98 6.58 5.11
C LYS A 793 -22.81 7.30 6.44
N GLU A 794 -23.90 7.82 6.98
CA GLU A 794 -23.97 8.38 8.32
C GLU A 794 -24.35 7.31 9.32
N ILE A 795 -23.75 7.37 10.51
CA ILE A 795 -24.06 6.45 11.62
C ILE A 795 -25.40 6.85 12.20
N SER A 796 -26.32 5.91 12.21
CA SER A 796 -27.67 6.05 12.77
C SER A 796 -27.75 5.56 14.21
#